data_e513924822794eeca726067ad62f11d7
#
_entry.id   e513924822794eeca726067ad62f11d7
#
_cell.length_a   1.000
_cell.length_b   1.000
_cell.length_c   1.000
_cell.angle_alpha   90.00
_cell.angle_beta   90.00
_cell.angle_gamma   90.00
#
_symmetry.space_group_name_H-M   'P 1'
#
loop_
_entity.id
_entity.type
_entity.pdbx_description
1 polymer ?
#
loop_
_entity_poly.entity_id
_entity_poly.type
_entity_poly.pdbx_seq_one_letter_code
_entity_poly.pdbx_strand_id
1 'polypeptide(L)'
;MSSPRPTPLATPWGTLGDLATASFVLAALTGAVLAIPYDPANAYGSIATLLLANAPGSFFRNLHYWSAQFCLVLSVLHLADHLWLSTEGRVRRGAWLRLTLSLPILVYLMLSGFLLRGDLEGQQALRIVSQILGQVPVLGAPLVTLLFGRGGRLDVVYVQHAATATILVWLFIQEHTRRLWPRPAAFLAAGLAATLLSLGFSPGLHDGLDPIVKGPWYFLGLQEILHWTRWPVLVPFTIVLLVAILYAIPRLKSPWARRAKWTLLGLGLVYGGLCGVGGVLRGESWSWGPAWPRGGGNLQVGWVFARTPAAPVPLPLVQGHPEGCLVCHVGMTGLGNAHRPEAVGCASCHGGNPLTLQKSRAHAGMIRIPGNLADAARSCGTSACHAEIIPRVDRSVMTTMAGVVAVDRHAFGEAPAPGGGIPKVAALGHSPADTHLRQLCAGCHLGTPKEHLGTDTGDTPGGGCLACHLVYSPAAQKALATDQRQRSTGRAEAPKVHPALSLDLDDGKCFFCHSRSGRISLAYEGWMELQDPPDSLRGTADQISGRYRTLADDRVLERITPDIHQEKGMACVDCHTATEVMGDGTTHAFKREQVRLACQDCHSRPGQPLPSLPLKALDPESRRLLVLRAWPGGTPQRFIRTERGEALVNGTFDETSGRPMLIRKKTGQRLPLLSQISDCSAPAHARLACGACHTAWTPSCASCHTSFDRTAESYDWIARKDVAGAWVETSQAFEARPPTLGIQAGEPGGQSTVQTFAPGMVMTLDRPGVPTTFQRRYARSEPHTTTRRSRPCASCHNDSQALGYGRGQLRFAATGRDGRWTFIPALPPGPDGLPADAWIPFLGTRTEPVSTRLDVRPFSVDEQRRILTVGACLTCHDGASHVMRNSLHDFKGLLARRSPRCRLPVW
;
A
#
# COMPACT_ATOMS: atom_id res chain seq x y z
N MET A 1 -65.64 26.75 -29.62
CA MET A 1 -65.20 27.02 -28.26
C MET A 1 -63.81 26.49 -28.12
N SER A 2 -62.81 27.33 -28.14
CA SER A 2 -61.40 26.94 -27.92
C SER A 2 -61.26 26.65 -26.44
N SER A 3 -60.90 25.39 -26.08
CA SER A 3 -60.56 25.05 -24.70
C SER A 3 -59.49 25.99 -24.14
N PRO A 4 -59.57 26.43 -22.89
CA PRO A 4 -58.59 27.31 -22.30
C PRO A 4 -57.23 26.62 -22.39
N ARG A 5 -56.24 27.33 -22.93
CA ARG A 5 -54.86 26.82 -23.10
C ARG A 5 -54.29 26.57 -21.72
N PRO A 6 -53.72 25.37 -21.44
CA PRO A 6 -53.09 25.14 -20.15
C PRO A 6 -51.92 26.11 -19.96
N THR A 7 -51.97 26.86 -18.88
CA THR A 7 -50.93 27.78 -18.44
C THR A 7 -49.96 27.06 -17.51
N PRO A 8 -48.62 27.35 -17.57
CA PRO A 8 -47.69 26.84 -16.60
C PRO A 8 -48.09 27.15 -15.15
N LEU A 9 -47.77 26.25 -14.24
CA LEU A 9 -48.00 26.47 -12.81
C LEU A 9 -47.34 27.82 -12.41
N ALA A 10 -48.17 28.81 -12.16
CA ALA A 10 -47.76 30.13 -11.73
C ALA A 10 -48.20 30.36 -10.30
N THR A 11 -47.26 30.69 -9.44
CA THR A 11 -47.50 31.11 -8.06
C THR A 11 -47.57 32.67 -8.03
N PRO A 12 -48.02 33.27 -6.95
CA PRO A 12 -47.94 34.73 -6.79
C PRO A 12 -46.54 35.30 -6.97
N TRP A 13 -45.53 34.43 -6.76
CA TRP A 13 -44.09 34.77 -6.78
C TRP A 13 -43.42 34.51 -8.15
N GLY A 14 -44.12 33.92 -9.11
CA GLY A 14 -43.62 33.60 -10.45
C GLY A 14 -43.86 32.15 -10.85
N THR A 15 -43.26 31.72 -11.97
CA THR A 15 -43.29 30.34 -12.44
C THR A 15 -42.25 29.48 -11.68
N LEU A 16 -42.37 28.15 -11.77
CA LEU A 16 -41.36 27.22 -11.23
C LEU A 16 -39.96 27.51 -11.78
N GLY A 17 -39.83 27.89 -13.07
CA GLY A 17 -38.56 28.28 -13.68
C GLY A 17 -38.00 29.61 -13.12
N ASP A 18 -38.85 30.59 -12.77
CA ASP A 18 -38.40 31.82 -12.12
C ASP A 18 -37.83 31.50 -10.71
N LEU A 19 -38.48 30.65 -9.95
CA LEU A 19 -38.04 30.21 -8.63
C LEU A 19 -36.77 29.37 -8.70
N ALA A 20 -36.64 28.44 -9.69
CA ALA A 20 -35.42 27.66 -9.91
C ALA A 20 -34.22 28.58 -10.25
N THR A 21 -34.43 29.56 -11.13
CA THR A 21 -33.40 30.57 -11.50
C THR A 21 -32.98 31.40 -10.27
N ALA A 22 -33.93 31.81 -9.46
CA ALA A 22 -33.68 32.57 -8.23
C ALA A 22 -32.85 31.76 -7.24
N SER A 23 -33.19 30.48 -7.08
CA SER A 23 -32.45 29.56 -6.20
C SER A 23 -31.02 29.28 -6.72
N PHE A 24 -30.82 29.16 -8.03
CA PHE A 24 -29.51 29.04 -8.64
C PHE A 24 -28.63 30.28 -8.39
N VAL A 25 -29.16 31.46 -8.63
CA VAL A 25 -28.40 32.71 -8.40
C VAL A 25 -28.05 32.87 -6.92
N LEU A 26 -28.96 32.54 -6.01
CA LEU A 26 -28.69 32.55 -4.58
C LEU A 26 -27.60 31.57 -4.19
N ALA A 27 -27.63 30.35 -4.73
CA ALA A 27 -26.58 29.35 -4.54
C ALA A 27 -25.22 29.86 -5.08
N ALA A 28 -25.18 30.46 -6.26
CA ALA A 28 -23.95 31.01 -6.83
C ALA A 28 -23.36 32.16 -5.95
N LEU A 29 -24.20 33.08 -5.47
CA LEU A 29 -23.77 34.16 -4.60
C LEU A 29 -23.23 33.66 -3.26
N THR A 30 -23.94 32.73 -2.63
CA THR A 30 -23.49 32.13 -1.37
C THR A 30 -22.26 31.25 -1.54
N GLY A 31 -22.13 30.58 -2.69
CA GLY A 31 -20.94 29.80 -3.06
C GLY A 31 -19.71 30.72 -3.21
N ALA A 32 -19.85 31.90 -3.78
CA ALA A 32 -18.76 32.87 -3.86
C ALA A 32 -18.27 33.34 -2.47
N VAL A 33 -19.18 33.49 -1.51
CA VAL A 33 -18.81 33.77 -0.11
C VAL A 33 -18.07 32.62 0.52
N LEU A 34 -18.51 31.38 0.26
CA LEU A 34 -17.88 30.17 0.81
C LEU A 34 -16.53 29.86 0.18
N ALA A 35 -16.28 30.33 -1.03
CA ALA A 35 -15.01 30.15 -1.72
C ALA A 35 -13.82 30.79 -0.96
N ILE A 36 -14.09 31.84 -0.17
CA ILE A 36 -13.05 32.56 0.58
C ILE A 36 -12.41 31.73 1.69
N PRO A 37 -13.18 31.06 2.60
CA PRO A 37 -12.61 30.25 3.67
C PRO A 37 -12.35 28.77 3.27
N TYR A 38 -12.71 28.36 2.06
CA TYR A 38 -12.57 26.98 1.63
C TYR A 38 -11.17 26.67 1.11
N ASP A 39 -10.57 25.61 1.62
CA ASP A 39 -9.27 25.08 1.17
C ASP A 39 -9.43 23.67 0.55
N PRO A 40 -9.25 23.53 -0.78
CA PRO A 40 -9.32 22.22 -1.43
C PRO A 40 -8.29 21.19 -0.93
N ALA A 41 -7.14 21.65 -0.42
CA ALA A 41 -6.11 20.78 0.12
C ALA A 41 -6.50 20.22 1.50
N ASN A 42 -7.33 20.96 2.25
CA ASN A 42 -7.91 20.55 3.53
C ASN A 42 -9.43 20.77 3.54
N ALA A 43 -10.12 20.15 2.61
CA ALA A 43 -11.55 20.35 2.39
C ALA A 43 -12.40 20.08 3.64
N TYR A 44 -12.21 18.92 4.27
CA TYR A 44 -12.94 18.56 5.50
C TYR A 44 -12.63 19.54 6.63
N GLY A 45 -11.36 19.82 6.89
CA GLY A 45 -10.95 20.72 7.97
C GLY A 45 -11.45 22.14 7.80
N SER A 46 -11.42 22.70 6.58
CA SER A 46 -11.92 24.04 6.31
C SER A 46 -13.43 24.17 6.55
N ILE A 47 -14.23 23.17 6.12
CA ILE A 47 -15.67 23.15 6.38
C ILE A 47 -15.98 22.89 7.86
N ALA A 48 -15.26 21.97 8.50
CA ALA A 48 -15.45 21.70 9.92
C ALA A 48 -15.14 22.95 10.77
N THR A 49 -14.07 23.65 10.46
CA THR A 49 -13.73 24.95 11.09
C THR A 49 -14.83 25.99 10.87
N LEU A 50 -15.33 26.09 9.64
CA LEU A 50 -16.42 27.01 9.32
C LEU A 50 -17.67 26.71 10.16
N LEU A 51 -18.04 25.45 10.30
CA LEU A 51 -19.23 25.02 11.05
C LEU A 51 -19.14 25.27 12.54
N LEU A 52 -17.95 25.25 13.10
CA LEU A 52 -17.74 25.24 14.55
C LEU A 52 -17.30 26.59 15.11
N ALA A 53 -16.49 27.31 14.35
CA ALA A 53 -15.92 28.57 14.80
C ALA A 53 -16.64 29.80 14.25
N ASN A 54 -17.48 29.66 13.22
CA ASN A 54 -18.03 30.78 12.49
C ASN A 54 -19.53 30.61 12.22
N ALA A 55 -20.40 31.15 13.12
CA ALA A 55 -21.84 31.06 12.95
C ALA A 55 -22.36 31.74 11.66
N PRO A 56 -21.88 32.94 11.23
CA PRO A 56 -22.18 33.47 9.93
C PRO A 56 -21.77 32.56 8.77
N GLY A 57 -20.56 31.98 8.83
CA GLY A 57 -20.09 31.03 7.83
C GLY A 57 -20.96 29.78 7.76
N SER A 58 -21.35 29.21 8.91
CA SER A 58 -22.31 28.11 8.97
C SER A 58 -23.65 28.48 8.34
N PHE A 59 -24.15 29.70 8.59
CA PHE A 59 -25.37 30.17 7.96
C PHE A 59 -25.23 30.26 6.42
N PHE A 60 -24.16 30.87 5.91
CA PHE A 60 -23.93 30.93 4.46
C PHE A 60 -23.77 29.53 3.83
N ARG A 61 -23.13 28.58 4.51
CA ARG A 61 -23.07 27.20 4.04
C ARG A 61 -24.45 26.54 3.99
N ASN A 62 -25.28 26.72 5.02
CA ASN A 62 -26.64 26.21 5.03
C ASN A 62 -27.46 26.84 3.91
N LEU A 63 -27.33 28.18 3.72
CA LEU A 63 -28.01 28.90 2.67
C LEU A 63 -27.62 28.43 1.27
N HIS A 64 -26.33 28.18 1.05
CA HIS A 64 -25.84 27.57 -0.18
C HIS A 64 -26.45 26.21 -0.42
N TYR A 65 -26.43 25.34 0.60
CA TYR A 65 -27.00 24.00 0.55
C TYR A 65 -28.49 24.03 0.19
N TRP A 66 -29.32 24.78 0.95
CA TRP A 66 -30.76 24.83 0.73
C TRP A 66 -31.14 25.45 -0.59
N SER A 67 -30.41 26.48 -1.02
CA SER A 67 -30.61 27.09 -2.34
C SER A 67 -30.31 26.11 -3.46
N ALA A 68 -29.25 25.27 -3.33
CA ALA A 68 -28.94 24.24 -4.31
C ALA A 68 -30.00 23.13 -4.33
N GLN A 69 -30.53 22.71 -3.15
CA GLN A 69 -31.65 21.74 -3.09
C GLN A 69 -32.91 22.29 -3.78
N PHE A 70 -33.29 23.55 -3.51
CA PHE A 70 -34.40 24.18 -4.20
C PHE A 70 -34.18 24.30 -5.71
N CYS A 71 -32.98 24.70 -6.12
CA CYS A 71 -32.64 24.74 -7.53
C CYS A 71 -32.86 23.40 -8.23
N LEU A 72 -32.38 22.29 -7.65
CA LEU A 72 -32.55 20.96 -8.20
C LEU A 72 -34.04 20.56 -8.28
N VAL A 73 -34.74 20.65 -7.17
CA VAL A 73 -36.14 20.21 -7.07
C VAL A 73 -37.03 21.06 -8.01
N LEU A 74 -36.89 22.35 -7.99
CA LEU A 74 -37.68 23.26 -8.84
C LEU A 74 -37.37 23.09 -10.34
N SER A 75 -36.11 22.80 -10.69
CA SER A 75 -35.71 22.50 -12.07
C SER A 75 -36.37 21.22 -12.60
N VAL A 76 -36.37 20.17 -11.76
CA VAL A 76 -37.03 18.90 -12.10
C VAL A 76 -38.55 19.11 -12.23
N LEU A 77 -39.17 19.84 -11.29
CA LEU A 77 -40.62 20.16 -11.35
C LEU A 77 -40.94 21.02 -12.56
N HIS A 78 -40.11 22.00 -12.89
CA HIS A 78 -40.26 22.83 -14.08
C HIS A 78 -40.20 22.01 -15.38
N LEU A 79 -39.26 21.08 -15.45
CA LEU A 79 -39.20 20.14 -16.59
C LEU A 79 -40.46 19.26 -16.66
N ALA A 80 -40.87 18.72 -15.53
CA ALA A 80 -42.07 17.89 -15.45
C ALA A 80 -43.33 18.68 -15.89
N ASP A 81 -43.47 19.96 -15.51
CA ASP A 81 -44.53 20.89 -15.90
C ASP A 81 -44.52 21.10 -17.44
N HIS A 82 -43.36 21.32 -18.05
CA HIS A 82 -43.22 21.39 -19.50
C HIS A 82 -43.67 20.12 -20.21
N LEU A 83 -43.30 18.95 -19.70
CA LEU A 83 -43.70 17.65 -20.29
C LEU A 83 -45.17 17.36 -20.10
N TRP A 84 -45.75 17.70 -18.94
CA TRP A 84 -47.13 17.49 -18.60
C TRP A 84 -48.02 18.36 -19.45
N LEU A 85 -47.76 19.65 -19.55
CA LEU A 85 -48.54 20.64 -20.30
C LEU A 85 -48.24 20.66 -21.81
N SER A 86 -47.34 19.80 -22.25
CA SER A 86 -46.90 19.71 -23.66
C SER A 86 -46.43 21.06 -24.24
N THR A 87 -45.72 21.83 -23.44
CA THR A 87 -45.21 23.16 -23.83
C THR A 87 -43.80 23.13 -24.45
N GLU A 88 -43.15 22.00 -24.45
CA GLU A 88 -41.82 21.78 -25.02
C GLU A 88 -41.70 22.07 -26.51
N GLY A 89 -42.78 21.81 -27.27
CA GLY A 89 -42.85 22.14 -28.68
C GLY A 89 -42.86 23.63 -29.01
N ARG A 90 -43.13 24.50 -28.02
CA ARG A 90 -43.14 25.99 -28.17
C ARG A 90 -41.75 26.57 -27.93
N VAL A 91 -40.84 25.82 -27.34
CA VAL A 91 -39.45 26.27 -27.09
C VAL A 91 -38.63 26.15 -28.37
N ARG A 92 -37.80 27.18 -28.66
CA ARG A 92 -36.90 27.14 -29.83
C ARG A 92 -35.96 25.93 -29.71
N ARG A 93 -35.63 25.26 -30.83
CA ARG A 93 -34.83 24.02 -30.85
C ARG A 93 -33.49 24.15 -30.09
N GLY A 94 -32.77 25.26 -30.30
CA GLY A 94 -31.51 25.53 -29.60
C GLY A 94 -31.67 25.75 -28.10
N ALA A 95 -32.74 26.45 -27.67
CA ALA A 95 -33.05 26.66 -26.26
C ALA A 95 -33.46 25.34 -25.58
N TRP A 96 -34.22 24.49 -26.30
CA TRP A 96 -34.57 23.16 -25.80
C TRP A 96 -33.33 22.23 -25.62
N LEU A 97 -32.39 22.26 -26.58
CA LEU A 97 -31.12 21.54 -26.44
C LEU A 97 -30.33 21.99 -25.20
N ARG A 98 -30.19 23.32 -25.00
CA ARG A 98 -29.49 23.86 -23.84
C ARG A 98 -30.19 23.50 -22.53
N LEU A 99 -31.52 23.57 -22.50
CA LEU A 99 -32.30 23.16 -21.33
C LEU A 99 -32.13 21.69 -21.01
N THR A 100 -32.14 20.80 -22.02
CA THR A 100 -31.89 19.36 -21.78
C THR A 100 -30.46 19.09 -21.34
N LEU A 101 -29.45 19.83 -21.83
CA LEU A 101 -28.07 19.71 -21.40
C LEU A 101 -27.78 20.33 -20.03
N SER A 102 -28.56 21.36 -19.63
CA SER A 102 -28.39 21.96 -18.29
C SER A 102 -28.68 20.99 -17.16
N LEU A 103 -29.59 20.00 -17.36
CA LEU A 103 -29.95 19.04 -16.34
C LEU A 103 -28.77 18.16 -15.89
N PRO A 104 -28.03 17.45 -16.77
CA PRO A 104 -26.87 16.69 -16.34
C PRO A 104 -25.75 17.57 -15.76
N ILE A 105 -25.59 18.80 -16.23
CA ILE A 105 -24.60 19.72 -15.64
C ILE A 105 -25.04 20.16 -14.22
N LEU A 106 -26.34 20.39 -14.00
CA LEU A 106 -26.86 20.67 -12.67
C LEU A 106 -26.68 19.48 -11.73
N VAL A 107 -26.92 18.26 -12.19
CA VAL A 107 -26.65 17.02 -11.42
C VAL A 107 -25.15 16.93 -11.09
N TYR A 108 -24.27 17.27 -12.03
CA TYR A 108 -22.83 17.33 -11.79
C TYR A 108 -22.46 18.41 -10.75
N LEU A 109 -23.09 19.60 -10.79
CA LEU A 109 -22.91 20.63 -9.76
C LEU A 109 -23.30 20.10 -8.37
N MET A 110 -24.42 19.41 -8.27
CA MET A 110 -24.85 18.80 -7.01
C MET A 110 -23.86 17.74 -6.52
N LEU A 111 -23.35 16.89 -7.42
CA LEU A 111 -22.34 15.89 -7.13
C LEU A 111 -21.04 16.55 -6.68
N SER A 112 -20.48 17.46 -7.48
CA SER A 112 -19.21 18.11 -7.18
C SER A 112 -19.26 18.88 -5.87
N GLY A 113 -20.35 19.57 -5.54
CA GLY A 113 -20.56 20.22 -4.25
C GLY A 113 -20.60 19.21 -3.09
N PHE A 114 -21.13 18.01 -3.30
CA PHE A 114 -21.09 16.92 -2.33
C PHE A 114 -19.66 16.37 -2.15
N LEU A 115 -18.90 16.20 -3.23
CA LEU A 115 -17.49 15.74 -3.18
C LEU A 115 -16.61 16.74 -2.43
N LEU A 116 -16.85 18.03 -2.60
CA LEU A 116 -16.09 19.11 -1.95
C LEU A 116 -16.26 19.16 -0.42
N ARG A 117 -17.18 18.38 0.16
CA ARG A 117 -17.26 18.23 1.62
C ARG A 117 -15.98 17.59 2.19
N GLY A 118 -15.29 16.74 1.40
CA GLY A 118 -14.07 16.07 1.80
C GLY A 118 -14.22 15.03 2.92
N ASP A 119 -15.45 14.78 3.37
CA ASP A 119 -15.77 13.76 4.38
C ASP A 119 -15.79 12.33 3.77
N LEU A 120 -15.99 11.31 4.60
CA LEU A 120 -15.97 9.92 4.16
C LEU A 120 -16.99 9.64 3.04
N GLU A 121 -18.19 10.20 3.12
CA GLU A 121 -19.24 10.05 2.10
C GLU A 121 -18.80 10.66 0.76
N GLY A 122 -18.25 11.88 0.78
CA GLY A 122 -17.72 12.55 -0.40
C GLY A 122 -16.55 11.80 -1.04
N GLN A 123 -15.62 11.28 -0.22
CA GLN A 123 -14.48 10.50 -0.72
C GLN A 123 -14.91 9.18 -1.37
N GLN A 124 -15.86 8.46 -0.78
CA GLN A 124 -16.39 7.23 -1.38
C GLN A 124 -17.16 7.51 -2.67
N ALA A 125 -17.98 8.56 -2.68
CA ALA A 125 -18.69 8.97 -3.89
C ALA A 125 -17.71 9.30 -5.04
N LEU A 126 -16.61 9.99 -4.76
CA LEU A 126 -15.57 10.29 -5.75
C LEU A 126 -14.93 9.01 -6.31
N ARG A 127 -14.63 8.02 -5.45
CA ARG A 127 -14.10 6.72 -5.89
C ARG A 127 -15.09 6.00 -6.80
N ILE A 128 -16.35 5.90 -6.38
CA ILE A 128 -17.40 5.19 -7.13
C ILE A 128 -17.62 5.84 -8.50
N VAL A 129 -17.82 7.15 -8.56
CA VAL A 129 -18.09 7.84 -9.83
C VAL A 129 -16.88 7.79 -10.77
N SER A 130 -15.66 7.91 -10.24
CA SER A 130 -14.44 7.78 -11.04
C SER A 130 -14.27 6.39 -11.62
N GLN A 131 -14.60 5.34 -10.86
CA GLN A 131 -14.58 3.96 -11.34
C GLN A 131 -15.63 3.70 -12.43
N ILE A 132 -16.87 4.17 -12.23
CA ILE A 132 -17.95 3.99 -13.21
C ILE A 132 -17.61 4.68 -14.53
N LEU A 133 -17.21 5.95 -14.47
CA LEU A 133 -16.85 6.70 -15.66
C LEU A 133 -15.59 6.17 -16.32
N GLY A 134 -14.61 5.71 -15.54
CA GLY A 134 -13.37 5.12 -16.06
C GLY A 134 -13.59 3.86 -16.89
N GLN A 135 -14.72 3.14 -16.70
CA GLN A 135 -15.08 1.97 -17.51
C GLN A 135 -15.66 2.32 -18.89
N VAL A 136 -15.97 3.59 -19.17
CA VAL A 136 -16.48 4.00 -20.49
C VAL A 136 -15.37 3.83 -21.53
N PRO A 137 -15.54 3.00 -22.57
CA PRO A 137 -14.50 2.77 -23.57
C PRO A 137 -14.03 4.07 -24.22
N VAL A 138 -12.72 4.22 -24.41
CA VAL A 138 -12.02 5.33 -25.06
C VAL A 138 -12.16 6.67 -24.31
N LEU A 139 -13.35 7.04 -23.86
CA LEU A 139 -13.64 8.35 -23.26
C LEU A 139 -13.51 8.37 -21.73
N GLY A 140 -13.51 7.22 -21.05
CA GLY A 140 -13.60 7.14 -19.59
C GLY A 140 -12.43 7.82 -18.88
N ALA A 141 -11.21 7.45 -19.20
CA ALA A 141 -10.02 8.02 -18.57
C ALA A 141 -9.85 9.53 -18.84
N PRO A 142 -10.03 10.05 -20.07
CA PRO A 142 -10.09 11.49 -20.33
C PRO A 142 -11.17 12.22 -19.53
N LEU A 143 -12.40 11.67 -19.46
CA LEU A 143 -13.50 12.28 -18.71
C LEU A 143 -13.23 12.34 -17.20
N VAL A 144 -12.71 11.25 -16.62
CA VAL A 144 -12.31 11.23 -15.21
C VAL A 144 -11.23 12.28 -14.94
N THR A 145 -10.23 12.36 -15.80
CA THR A 145 -9.14 13.35 -15.67
C THR A 145 -9.67 14.78 -15.79
N LEU A 146 -10.59 15.04 -16.72
CA LEU A 146 -11.21 16.35 -16.92
C LEU A 146 -12.07 16.78 -15.74
N LEU A 147 -12.92 15.87 -15.23
CA LEU A 147 -13.93 16.22 -14.22
C LEU A 147 -13.39 16.17 -12.78
N PHE A 148 -12.45 15.27 -12.50
CA PHE A 148 -11.98 14.99 -11.14
C PHE A 148 -10.46 15.04 -10.99
N GLY A 149 -9.70 15.30 -12.05
CA GLY A 149 -8.23 15.27 -12.02
C GLY A 149 -7.64 13.86 -11.93
N ARG A 150 -6.33 13.76 -12.16
CA ARG A 150 -5.61 12.48 -11.97
C ARG A 150 -5.55 12.14 -10.48
N GLY A 151 -6.08 10.98 -10.10
CA GLY A 151 -6.09 10.53 -8.71
C GLY A 151 -7.17 11.17 -7.82
N GLY A 152 -8.17 11.85 -8.40
CA GLY A 152 -9.28 12.40 -7.62
C GLY A 152 -8.92 13.69 -6.86
N ARG A 153 -8.35 14.66 -7.55
CA ARG A 153 -7.89 15.94 -6.99
C ARG A 153 -9.06 16.88 -6.72
N LEU A 154 -9.29 17.23 -5.47
CA LEU A 154 -10.38 18.11 -5.06
C LEU A 154 -10.22 19.56 -5.55
N ASP A 155 -9.02 20.04 -5.82
CA ASP A 155 -8.78 21.34 -6.44
C ASP A 155 -9.35 21.41 -7.87
N VAL A 156 -9.23 20.34 -8.67
CA VAL A 156 -9.87 20.26 -9.98
C VAL A 156 -11.39 20.26 -9.84
N VAL A 157 -11.94 19.44 -8.93
CA VAL A 157 -13.37 19.42 -8.63
C VAL A 157 -13.88 20.80 -8.20
N TYR A 158 -13.09 21.50 -7.40
CA TYR A 158 -13.42 22.85 -6.94
C TYR A 158 -13.53 23.85 -8.09
N VAL A 159 -12.55 23.89 -8.99
CA VAL A 159 -12.59 24.76 -10.18
C VAL A 159 -13.77 24.42 -11.08
N GLN A 160 -14.02 23.11 -11.31
CA GLN A 160 -15.18 22.69 -12.10
C GLN A 160 -16.51 23.09 -11.46
N HIS A 161 -16.64 22.97 -10.14
CA HIS A 161 -17.85 23.36 -9.40
C HIS A 161 -18.03 24.87 -9.37
N ALA A 162 -17.04 25.61 -8.88
CA ALA A 162 -17.16 27.05 -8.61
C ALA A 162 -17.20 27.90 -9.89
N ALA A 163 -16.53 27.47 -10.96
CA ALA A 163 -16.43 28.24 -12.20
C ALA A 163 -17.07 27.52 -13.38
N THR A 164 -16.47 26.44 -13.91
CA THR A 164 -16.83 25.91 -15.22
C THR A 164 -18.31 25.50 -15.32
N ALA A 165 -18.78 24.62 -14.45
CA ALA A 165 -20.15 24.13 -14.51
C ALA A 165 -21.16 25.21 -14.11
N THR A 166 -20.83 26.05 -13.13
CA THR A 166 -21.67 27.18 -12.68
C THR A 166 -21.88 28.21 -13.81
N ILE A 167 -20.80 28.59 -14.50
CA ILE A 167 -20.89 29.52 -15.63
C ILE A 167 -21.70 28.90 -16.78
N LEU A 168 -21.49 27.63 -17.09
CA LEU A 168 -22.23 26.95 -18.15
C LEU A 168 -23.74 26.92 -17.86
N VAL A 169 -24.14 26.55 -16.64
CA VAL A 169 -25.56 26.55 -16.22
C VAL A 169 -26.12 27.95 -16.28
N TRP A 170 -25.38 28.96 -15.81
CA TRP A 170 -25.82 30.37 -15.88
C TRP A 170 -26.04 30.83 -17.32
N LEU A 171 -25.12 30.55 -18.24
CA LEU A 171 -25.26 30.89 -19.65
C LEU A 171 -26.48 30.19 -20.26
N PHE A 172 -26.75 28.92 -19.94
CA PHE A 172 -27.91 28.22 -20.43
C PHE A 172 -29.24 28.77 -19.90
N ILE A 173 -29.28 29.15 -18.61
CA ILE A 173 -30.41 29.82 -17.99
C ILE A 173 -30.67 31.19 -18.65
N GLN A 174 -29.61 31.99 -18.83
CA GLN A 174 -29.70 33.29 -19.47
C GLN A 174 -30.26 33.23 -20.91
N GLU A 175 -29.75 32.28 -21.70
CA GLU A 175 -30.21 32.03 -23.06
C GLU A 175 -31.68 31.58 -23.11
N HIS A 176 -32.13 30.83 -22.11
CA HIS A 176 -33.49 30.33 -22.00
C HIS A 176 -34.44 31.45 -21.53
N THR A 177 -34.11 32.15 -20.45
CA THR A 177 -34.95 33.15 -19.81
C THR A 177 -34.82 34.54 -20.48
N ARG A 178 -33.68 34.81 -21.19
CA ARG A 178 -33.29 36.09 -21.73
C ARG A 178 -33.22 37.23 -20.68
N ARG A 179 -32.91 36.83 -19.44
CA ARG A 179 -32.75 37.74 -18.30
C ARG A 179 -31.45 37.44 -17.58
N LEU A 180 -30.74 38.50 -17.16
CA LEU A 180 -29.51 38.37 -16.35
C LEU A 180 -29.84 38.02 -14.88
N TRP A 181 -30.94 38.58 -14.38
CA TRP A 181 -31.38 38.40 -13.00
C TRP A 181 -32.77 37.79 -12.91
N PRO A 182 -33.04 37.01 -11.84
CA PRO A 182 -34.38 36.48 -11.59
C PRO A 182 -35.38 37.60 -11.28
N ARG A 183 -36.66 37.26 -11.36
CA ARG A 183 -37.73 38.20 -10.93
C ARG A 183 -37.55 38.52 -9.45
N PRO A 184 -37.65 39.79 -9.02
CA PRO A 184 -37.47 40.16 -7.62
C PRO A 184 -38.37 39.41 -6.65
N ALA A 185 -39.63 39.20 -7.02
CA ALA A 185 -40.56 38.41 -6.20
C ALA A 185 -40.12 36.96 -6.02
N ALA A 186 -39.63 36.33 -7.10
CA ALA A 186 -39.12 34.96 -7.03
C ALA A 186 -37.82 34.87 -6.21
N PHE A 187 -36.95 35.85 -6.35
CA PHE A 187 -35.73 35.94 -5.56
C PHE A 187 -35.97 36.11 -4.06
N LEU A 188 -36.93 37.01 -3.72
CA LEU A 188 -37.33 37.17 -2.32
C LEU A 188 -38.00 35.92 -1.75
N ALA A 189 -38.88 35.26 -2.51
CA ALA A 189 -39.56 34.05 -2.05
C ALA A 189 -38.56 32.87 -1.83
N ALA A 190 -37.69 32.63 -2.83
CA ALA A 190 -36.64 31.60 -2.71
C ALA A 190 -35.65 31.94 -1.60
N GLY A 191 -35.23 33.19 -1.50
CA GLY A 191 -34.34 33.69 -0.46
C GLY A 191 -34.93 33.55 0.95
N LEU A 192 -36.18 33.91 1.14
CA LEU A 192 -36.86 33.76 2.43
C LEU A 192 -36.99 32.28 2.84
N ALA A 193 -37.43 31.42 1.91
CA ALA A 193 -37.57 30.00 2.19
C ALA A 193 -36.23 29.33 2.52
N ALA A 194 -35.19 29.62 1.73
CA ALA A 194 -33.84 29.12 1.98
C ALA A 194 -33.27 29.63 3.30
N THR A 195 -33.48 30.91 3.62
CA THR A 195 -33.06 31.53 4.89
C THR A 195 -33.71 30.87 6.08
N LEU A 196 -35.03 30.67 6.07
CA LEU A 196 -35.76 30.04 7.16
C LEU A 196 -35.23 28.63 7.45
N LEU A 197 -35.02 27.83 6.39
CA LEU A 197 -34.41 26.49 6.54
C LEU A 197 -32.96 26.56 7.05
N SER A 198 -32.20 27.56 6.57
CA SER A 198 -30.79 27.74 6.96
C SER A 198 -30.60 28.10 8.42
N LEU A 199 -31.58 28.76 9.04
CA LEU A 199 -31.53 29.12 10.43
C LEU A 199 -31.81 27.96 11.37
N GLY A 200 -32.61 26.97 10.93
CA GLY A 200 -33.03 25.84 11.77
C GLY A 200 -32.43 24.48 11.42
N PHE A 201 -31.92 24.28 10.20
CA PHE A 201 -31.52 22.98 9.69
C PHE A 201 -30.14 23.06 9.03
N SER A 202 -29.15 22.45 9.68
CA SER A 202 -27.78 22.38 9.21
C SER A 202 -27.43 21.00 8.67
N PRO A 203 -26.98 20.84 7.42
CA PRO A 203 -26.46 19.56 6.94
C PRO A 203 -25.15 19.22 7.65
N GLY A 204 -25.07 18.05 8.28
CA GLY A 204 -23.89 17.56 8.96
C GLY A 204 -22.76 17.15 8.01
N LEU A 205 -21.60 16.85 8.58
CA LEU A 205 -20.51 16.12 7.93
C LEU A 205 -20.46 14.71 8.48
N HIS A 206 -20.04 13.76 7.67
CA HIS A 206 -19.83 12.38 8.14
C HIS A 206 -18.57 12.32 9.01
N ASP A 207 -18.71 11.86 10.25
CA ASP A 207 -17.67 11.86 11.28
C ASP A 207 -16.65 10.71 11.15
N GLY A 208 -16.86 9.80 10.18
CA GLY A 208 -16.03 8.62 10.01
C GLY A 208 -16.28 7.48 11.00
N LEU A 209 -17.19 7.68 11.97
CA LEU A 209 -17.52 6.69 13.02
C LEU A 209 -18.82 5.94 12.73
N ASP A 210 -19.71 6.54 11.95
CA ASP A 210 -20.96 5.89 11.54
C ASP A 210 -20.63 4.85 10.44
N PRO A 211 -20.95 3.57 10.60
CA PRO A 211 -20.75 2.56 9.58
C PRO A 211 -21.69 2.73 8.38
N ILE A 212 -22.74 3.56 8.51
CA ILE A 212 -23.72 3.80 7.45
C ILE A 212 -23.24 4.96 6.58
N VAL A 213 -22.72 4.64 5.40
CA VAL A 213 -22.25 5.62 4.42
C VAL A 213 -23.24 5.68 3.27
N LYS A 214 -23.94 6.81 3.14
CA LYS A 214 -24.95 7.03 2.09
C LYS A 214 -24.61 8.30 1.30
N GLY A 215 -24.87 8.25 -0.01
CA GLY A 215 -24.88 9.44 -0.84
C GLY A 215 -26.04 10.37 -0.50
N PRO A 216 -26.05 11.58 -1.10
CA PRO A 216 -27.16 12.50 -0.93
C PRO A 216 -28.45 11.88 -1.48
N TRP A 217 -29.61 12.32 -0.94
CA TRP A 217 -30.91 11.72 -1.20
C TRP A 217 -31.23 11.51 -2.71
N TYR A 218 -30.77 12.43 -3.55
CA TYR A 218 -30.97 12.39 -4.99
C TYR A 218 -30.07 11.36 -5.72
N PHE A 219 -29.10 10.76 -5.07
CA PHE A 219 -28.27 9.68 -5.60
C PHE A 219 -28.56 8.31 -4.95
N LEU A 220 -29.42 8.22 -3.93
CA LEU A 220 -29.73 6.95 -3.28
C LEU A 220 -30.37 5.96 -4.24
N GLY A 221 -31.23 6.42 -5.17
CA GLY A 221 -31.79 5.58 -6.23
C GLY A 221 -30.71 5.02 -7.17
N LEU A 222 -29.67 5.81 -7.48
CA LEU A 222 -28.54 5.35 -8.27
C LEU A 222 -27.69 4.33 -7.51
N GLN A 223 -27.48 4.53 -6.22
CA GLN A 223 -26.78 3.54 -5.39
C GLN A 223 -27.54 2.22 -5.33
N GLU A 224 -28.87 2.27 -5.24
CA GLU A 224 -29.71 1.07 -5.30
C GLU A 224 -29.59 0.36 -6.64
N ILE A 225 -29.64 1.09 -7.77
CA ILE A 225 -29.44 0.53 -9.11
C ILE A 225 -28.05 -0.11 -9.25
N LEU A 226 -27.01 0.56 -8.74
CA LEU A 226 -25.63 0.05 -8.78
C LEU A 226 -25.47 -1.24 -7.98
N HIS A 227 -26.21 -1.41 -6.90
CA HIS A 227 -26.18 -2.63 -6.11
C HIS A 227 -26.80 -3.83 -6.87
N TRP A 228 -27.77 -3.59 -7.76
CA TRP A 228 -28.43 -4.64 -8.53
C TRP A 228 -27.72 -4.96 -9.84
N THR A 229 -26.96 -4.03 -10.41
CA THR A 229 -26.32 -4.21 -11.71
C THR A 229 -24.94 -4.84 -11.62
N ARG A 230 -24.68 -5.82 -12.51
CA ARG A 230 -23.33 -6.36 -12.73
C ARG A 230 -22.50 -5.49 -13.69
N TRP A 231 -23.10 -4.49 -14.34
CA TRP A 231 -22.52 -3.69 -15.41
C TRP A 231 -22.65 -2.19 -15.09
N PRO A 232 -21.87 -1.66 -14.12
CA PRO A 232 -21.98 -0.25 -13.73
C PRO A 232 -21.78 0.74 -14.88
N VAL A 233 -21.06 0.35 -15.93
CA VAL A 233 -20.82 1.15 -17.14
C VAL A 233 -22.11 1.48 -17.91
N LEU A 234 -23.19 0.72 -17.73
CA LEU A 234 -24.49 1.05 -18.34
C LEU A 234 -25.10 2.33 -17.79
N VAL A 235 -24.75 2.75 -16.59
CA VAL A 235 -25.31 3.97 -15.97
C VAL A 235 -25.05 5.23 -16.81
N PRO A 236 -23.79 5.59 -17.17
CA PRO A 236 -23.55 6.75 -18.02
C PRO A 236 -24.24 6.64 -19.39
N PHE A 237 -24.29 5.47 -19.99
CA PHE A 237 -25.01 5.27 -21.26
C PHE A 237 -26.52 5.47 -21.10
N THR A 238 -27.11 5.01 -20.00
CA THR A 238 -28.53 5.23 -19.70
C THR A 238 -28.83 6.72 -19.52
N ILE A 239 -27.97 7.47 -18.82
CA ILE A 239 -28.13 8.93 -18.65
C ILE A 239 -28.09 9.62 -20.02
N VAL A 240 -27.11 9.30 -20.86
CA VAL A 240 -27.02 9.85 -22.22
C VAL A 240 -28.28 9.53 -23.04
N LEU A 241 -28.78 8.29 -22.97
CA LEU A 241 -30.00 7.86 -23.66
C LEU A 241 -31.23 8.64 -23.17
N LEU A 242 -31.38 8.82 -21.86
CA LEU A 242 -32.49 9.59 -21.28
C LEU A 242 -32.47 11.07 -21.73
N VAL A 243 -31.29 11.67 -21.76
CA VAL A 243 -31.09 13.05 -22.27
C VAL A 243 -31.40 13.12 -23.77
N ALA A 244 -31.00 12.14 -24.57
CA ALA A 244 -31.30 12.06 -25.99
C ALA A 244 -32.79 11.91 -26.25
N ILE A 245 -33.49 11.04 -25.51
CA ILE A 245 -34.95 10.87 -25.58
C ILE A 245 -35.64 12.20 -25.22
N LEU A 246 -35.23 12.83 -24.09
CA LEU A 246 -35.82 14.12 -23.69
C LEU A 246 -35.63 15.19 -24.77
N TYR A 247 -34.45 15.26 -25.38
CA TYR A 247 -34.19 16.16 -26.51
C TYR A 247 -35.02 15.88 -27.73
N ALA A 248 -35.30 14.61 -28.00
CA ALA A 248 -36.07 14.17 -29.20
C ALA A 248 -37.57 14.40 -29.06
N ILE A 249 -38.13 14.49 -27.84
CA ILE A 249 -39.59 14.59 -27.62
C ILE A 249 -40.30 15.58 -28.53
N PRO A 250 -39.84 16.85 -28.72
CA PRO A 250 -40.54 17.81 -29.60
C PRO A 250 -40.58 17.43 -31.09
N ARG A 251 -39.78 16.44 -31.48
CA ARG A 251 -39.63 15.98 -32.88
C ARG A 251 -40.40 14.68 -33.15
N LEU A 252 -40.87 14.02 -32.12
CA LEU A 252 -41.58 12.75 -32.27
C LEU A 252 -43.00 13.02 -32.72
N LYS A 253 -43.58 12.08 -33.53
CA LYS A 253 -45.00 12.09 -33.86
C LYS A 253 -45.82 11.96 -32.58
N SER A 254 -46.99 12.60 -32.55
CA SER A 254 -47.84 12.73 -31.34
C SER A 254 -48.00 11.45 -30.50
N PRO A 255 -48.26 10.26 -31.02
CA PRO A 255 -48.40 9.08 -30.15
C PRO A 255 -47.08 8.68 -29.49
N TRP A 256 -45.95 8.81 -30.18
CA TRP A 256 -44.63 8.47 -29.65
C TRP A 256 -44.13 9.51 -28.65
N ALA A 257 -44.36 10.79 -28.92
CA ALA A 257 -44.04 11.86 -27.96
C ALA A 257 -44.78 11.67 -26.64
N ARG A 258 -46.08 11.32 -26.69
CA ARG A 258 -46.89 11.05 -25.51
C ARG A 258 -46.35 9.83 -24.74
N ARG A 259 -46.04 8.73 -25.42
CA ARG A 259 -45.42 7.55 -24.78
C ARG A 259 -44.10 7.89 -24.13
N ALA A 260 -43.20 8.58 -24.82
CA ALA A 260 -41.87 8.98 -24.26
C ALA A 260 -42.03 9.86 -22.99
N LYS A 261 -42.96 10.82 -22.99
CA LYS A 261 -43.24 11.66 -21.81
C LYS A 261 -43.69 10.84 -20.60
N TRP A 262 -44.71 10.00 -20.82
CA TRP A 262 -45.21 9.14 -19.74
C TRP A 262 -44.19 8.14 -19.25
N THR A 263 -43.35 7.61 -20.14
CA THR A 263 -42.23 6.76 -19.76
C THR A 263 -41.20 7.53 -18.89
N LEU A 264 -40.80 8.75 -19.29
CA LEU A 264 -39.86 9.55 -18.49
C LEU A 264 -40.44 9.93 -17.13
N LEU A 265 -41.72 10.34 -17.08
CA LEU A 265 -42.37 10.66 -15.80
C LEU A 265 -42.49 9.41 -14.91
N GLY A 266 -42.86 8.27 -15.49
CA GLY A 266 -42.89 7.00 -14.76
C GLY A 266 -41.54 6.56 -14.24
N LEU A 267 -40.47 6.68 -15.05
CA LEU A 267 -39.10 6.41 -14.61
C LEU A 267 -38.66 7.34 -13.49
N GLY A 268 -39.07 8.62 -13.53
CA GLY A 268 -38.82 9.57 -12.47
C GLY A 268 -39.49 9.16 -11.15
N LEU A 269 -40.75 8.68 -11.19
CA LEU A 269 -41.44 8.17 -10.01
C LEU A 269 -40.79 6.91 -9.46
N VAL A 270 -40.41 5.97 -10.32
CA VAL A 270 -39.71 4.75 -9.92
C VAL A 270 -38.37 5.11 -9.27
N TYR A 271 -37.61 6.05 -9.86
CA TYR A 271 -36.34 6.51 -9.28
C TYR A 271 -36.56 7.16 -7.92
N GLY A 272 -37.59 7.96 -7.74
CA GLY A 272 -37.98 8.51 -6.44
C GLY A 272 -38.29 7.42 -5.40
N GLY A 273 -39.02 6.38 -5.81
CA GLY A 273 -39.23 5.18 -4.97
C GLY A 273 -37.92 4.50 -4.56
N LEU A 274 -36.99 4.31 -5.51
CA LEU A 274 -35.66 3.75 -5.22
C LEU A 274 -34.83 4.64 -4.28
N CYS A 275 -34.94 5.95 -4.38
CA CYS A 275 -34.35 6.87 -3.41
C CYS A 275 -34.92 6.65 -1.99
N GLY A 276 -36.20 6.42 -1.89
CA GLY A 276 -36.85 6.09 -0.62
C GLY A 276 -36.35 4.75 -0.04
N VAL A 277 -36.26 3.72 -0.86
CA VAL A 277 -35.70 2.40 -0.48
C VAL A 277 -34.25 2.57 0.01
N GLY A 278 -33.39 3.19 -0.77
CA GLY A 278 -32.00 3.41 -0.39
C GLY A 278 -31.85 4.28 0.85
N GLY A 279 -32.75 5.24 1.07
CA GLY A 279 -32.76 6.14 2.22
C GLY A 279 -33.16 5.48 3.53
N VAL A 280 -34.18 4.64 3.49
CA VAL A 280 -34.87 4.14 4.71
C VAL A 280 -34.57 2.66 4.97
N LEU A 281 -34.49 1.84 3.92
CA LEU A 281 -34.47 0.38 4.02
C LEU A 281 -33.09 -0.24 3.82
N ARG A 282 -32.03 0.56 3.66
CA ARG A 282 -30.64 0.12 3.50
C ARG A 282 -29.78 0.55 4.65
N GLY A 283 -29.15 -0.42 5.33
CA GLY A 283 -28.26 -0.24 6.45
C GLY A 283 -26.77 -0.29 6.08
N GLU A 284 -25.97 -0.72 7.02
CA GLU A 284 -24.52 -0.92 6.85
C GLU A 284 -24.23 -1.88 5.70
N SER A 285 -23.21 -1.56 4.91
CA SER A 285 -22.82 -2.34 3.71
C SER A 285 -23.98 -2.58 2.74
N TRP A 286 -24.96 -1.68 2.69
CA TRP A 286 -26.16 -1.75 1.86
C TRP A 286 -27.08 -2.95 2.15
N SER A 287 -26.98 -3.52 3.34
CA SER A 287 -27.83 -4.62 3.82
C SER A 287 -29.30 -4.19 3.98
N TRP A 288 -30.23 -5.13 3.88
CA TRP A 288 -31.64 -4.86 4.14
C TRP A 288 -31.88 -4.62 5.63
N GLY A 289 -32.50 -3.51 5.97
CA GLY A 289 -32.91 -3.16 7.32
C GLY A 289 -33.21 -1.66 7.44
N PRO A 290 -34.19 -1.25 8.26
CA PRO A 290 -34.46 0.16 8.52
C PRO A 290 -33.24 0.78 9.19
N ALA A 291 -32.63 1.74 8.54
CA ALA A 291 -31.43 2.41 9.06
C ALA A 291 -31.40 3.88 8.65
N TRP A 292 -31.24 4.73 9.63
CA TRP A 292 -30.96 6.14 9.46
C TRP A 292 -29.49 6.41 9.80
N PRO A 293 -28.76 7.19 8.99
CA PRO A 293 -27.42 7.62 9.37
C PRO A 293 -27.50 8.37 10.70
N ARG A 294 -26.65 8.01 11.65
CA ARG A 294 -26.57 8.67 12.97
C ARG A 294 -25.51 9.78 12.97
N GLY A 295 -24.66 9.80 11.96
CA GLY A 295 -23.55 10.74 11.78
C GLY A 295 -23.81 11.88 10.81
N GLY A 296 -22.82 12.21 10.00
CA GLY A 296 -22.76 13.40 9.16
C GLY A 296 -23.80 13.57 8.06
N GLY A 297 -24.49 12.53 7.62
CA GLY A 297 -25.56 12.61 6.63
C GLY A 297 -26.87 13.20 7.15
N ASN A 298 -27.00 13.38 8.47
CA ASN A 298 -28.22 13.89 9.11
C ASN A 298 -28.30 15.40 9.09
N LEU A 299 -29.55 15.91 8.94
CA LEU A 299 -29.86 17.30 9.21
C LEU A 299 -29.85 17.53 10.71
N GLN A 300 -28.97 18.39 11.17
CA GLN A 300 -28.93 18.83 12.55
C GLN A 300 -30.01 19.91 12.73
N VAL A 301 -30.92 19.72 13.68
CA VAL A 301 -31.95 20.68 14.01
C VAL A 301 -31.47 21.56 15.15
N GLY A 302 -31.42 22.88 14.92
CA GLY A 302 -30.99 23.84 15.93
C GLY A 302 -30.75 25.22 15.32
N TRP A 303 -30.83 26.23 16.17
CA TRP A 303 -30.62 27.62 15.76
C TRP A 303 -29.13 27.87 15.40
N VAL A 304 -28.87 28.24 14.14
CA VAL A 304 -27.48 28.35 13.61
C VAL A 304 -26.66 29.43 14.36
N PHE A 305 -27.32 30.43 14.91
CA PHE A 305 -26.71 31.48 15.75
C PHE A 305 -26.81 31.19 17.24
N ALA A 306 -27.21 29.98 17.65
CA ALA A 306 -27.14 29.62 19.05
C ALA A 306 -25.67 29.79 19.49
N ARG A 307 -25.47 30.57 20.56
CA ARG A 307 -24.15 30.77 21.14
C ARG A 307 -23.66 29.37 21.53
N THR A 308 -22.59 28.93 20.90
CA THR A 308 -21.77 27.86 21.47
C THR A 308 -21.38 28.37 22.86
N PRO A 309 -21.62 27.63 23.96
CA PRO A 309 -21.12 28.07 25.26
C PRO A 309 -19.66 28.44 25.08
N ALA A 310 -19.28 29.68 25.44
CA ALA A 310 -17.88 30.05 25.47
C ALA A 310 -17.17 29.00 26.29
N ALA A 311 -16.10 28.42 25.77
CA ALA A 311 -15.31 27.45 26.51
C ALA A 311 -14.95 28.09 27.85
N PRO A 312 -15.28 27.52 29.02
CA PRO A 312 -15.02 28.14 30.31
C PRO A 312 -13.51 28.35 30.60
N VAL A 313 -12.68 27.81 29.74
CA VAL A 313 -11.21 27.83 29.81
C VAL A 313 -10.67 28.25 28.44
N PRO A 314 -9.72 29.19 28.37
CA PRO A 314 -9.05 29.53 27.11
C PRO A 314 -8.37 28.29 26.56
N LEU A 315 -8.63 28.00 25.27
CA LEU A 315 -8.00 26.85 24.60
C LEU A 315 -6.48 27.05 24.53
N PRO A 316 -5.69 26.04 24.90
CA PRO A 316 -4.24 26.08 24.70
C PRO A 316 -3.90 26.36 23.23
N LEU A 317 -2.85 27.11 22.97
CA LEU A 317 -2.34 27.38 21.64
C LEU A 317 -1.11 26.51 21.38
N VAL A 318 -1.15 25.77 20.29
CA VAL A 318 0.02 25.04 19.78
C VAL A 318 0.39 25.66 18.43
N GLN A 319 1.60 26.17 18.31
CA GLN A 319 2.07 26.91 17.12
C GLN A 319 1.10 28.03 16.65
N GLY A 320 0.42 28.68 17.59
CA GLY A 320 -0.54 29.75 17.32
C GLY A 320 -1.96 29.26 16.97
N HIS A 321 -2.22 27.97 16.95
CA HIS A 321 -3.52 27.38 16.66
C HIS A 321 -4.18 26.84 17.95
N PRO A 322 -5.48 27.03 18.17
CA PRO A 322 -6.18 26.48 19.31
C PRO A 322 -6.18 24.95 19.31
N GLU A 323 -5.83 24.34 20.44
CA GLU A 323 -5.75 22.88 20.61
C GLU A 323 -6.58 22.42 21.83
N GLY A 324 -7.90 22.38 21.67
CA GLY A 324 -8.84 22.01 22.73
C GLY A 324 -8.69 20.56 23.24
N CYS A 325 -8.05 19.70 22.46
CA CYS A 325 -7.74 18.33 22.90
C CYS A 325 -6.93 18.31 24.19
N LEU A 326 -5.98 19.26 24.35
CA LEU A 326 -5.14 19.35 25.53
C LEU A 326 -5.87 19.74 26.81
N VAL A 327 -7.09 20.29 26.71
CA VAL A 327 -7.92 20.60 27.90
C VAL A 327 -8.47 19.34 28.55
N CYS A 328 -8.87 18.35 27.73
CA CYS A 328 -9.40 17.07 28.22
C CYS A 328 -8.31 16.02 28.38
N HIS A 329 -7.28 16.04 27.52
CA HIS A 329 -6.16 15.10 27.53
C HIS A 329 -4.92 15.71 28.22
N VAL A 330 -5.14 16.30 29.41
CA VAL A 330 -4.09 16.95 30.19
C VAL A 330 -3.01 15.95 30.65
N GLY A 331 -1.75 16.34 30.52
CA GLY A 331 -0.62 15.56 31.03
C GLY A 331 -0.35 14.29 30.23
N MET A 332 -0.68 14.26 28.97
CA MET A 332 -0.29 13.18 28.06
C MET A 332 1.22 13.06 27.99
N THR A 333 1.75 11.87 28.25
CA THR A 333 3.18 11.56 28.21
C THR A 333 3.48 10.43 27.24
N GLY A 334 4.75 10.11 27.00
CA GLY A 334 5.17 8.97 26.18
C GLY A 334 5.72 9.37 24.81
N LEU A 335 5.35 10.53 24.26
CA LEU A 335 5.88 11.04 23.00
C LEU A 335 7.22 11.79 23.22
N GLY A 336 8.15 11.62 22.29
CA GLY A 336 9.42 12.32 22.29
C GLY A 336 9.29 13.82 21.97
N ASN A 337 10.35 14.58 22.21
CA ASN A 337 10.33 16.06 22.10
C ASN A 337 9.78 16.61 20.77
N ALA A 338 10.08 15.95 19.65
CA ALA A 338 9.62 16.37 18.33
C ALA A 338 8.12 16.14 18.09
N HIS A 339 7.47 15.27 18.85
CA HIS A 339 6.07 14.87 18.69
C HIS A 339 5.24 15.12 19.96
N ARG A 340 5.76 15.89 20.92
CA ARG A 340 4.96 16.24 22.10
C ARG A 340 3.69 16.98 21.73
N PRO A 341 2.56 16.70 22.42
CA PRO A 341 1.29 17.38 22.15
C PRO A 341 1.41 18.92 22.18
N GLU A 342 2.24 19.45 23.06
CA GLU A 342 2.50 20.91 23.18
C GLU A 342 3.33 21.46 22.00
N ALA A 343 4.06 20.60 21.28
CA ALA A 343 4.90 21.01 20.14
C ALA A 343 4.16 20.94 18.81
N VAL A 344 3.31 19.91 18.60
CA VAL A 344 2.68 19.65 17.29
C VAL A 344 1.15 19.62 17.35
N GLY A 345 0.53 19.49 18.52
CA GLY A 345 -0.90 19.31 18.70
C GLY A 345 -1.35 17.86 18.41
N CYS A 346 -2.45 17.45 19.04
CA CYS A 346 -3.04 16.12 18.82
C CYS A 346 -3.73 16.06 17.45
N ALA A 347 -4.39 17.14 17.07
CA ALA A 347 -5.15 17.22 15.82
C ALA A 347 -4.27 17.09 14.57
N SER A 348 -2.99 17.46 14.64
CA SER A 348 -2.05 17.31 13.51
C SER A 348 -1.85 15.86 13.07
N CYS A 349 -1.95 14.91 14.02
CA CYS A 349 -1.83 13.48 13.75
C CYS A 349 -3.19 12.81 13.66
N HIS A 350 -4.07 13.09 14.62
CA HIS A 350 -5.34 12.37 14.77
C HIS A 350 -6.52 13.03 14.06
N GLY A 351 -6.38 14.23 13.51
CA GLY A 351 -7.52 14.99 13.00
C GLY A 351 -8.48 15.36 14.14
N GLY A 352 -9.77 15.17 13.95
CA GLY A 352 -10.79 15.62 14.89
C GLY A 352 -10.96 17.13 14.86
N ASN A 353 -11.55 17.70 15.92
CA ASN A 353 -11.80 19.11 16.00
C ASN A 353 -11.23 19.76 17.27
N PRO A 354 -10.09 20.44 17.16
CA PRO A 354 -9.44 21.07 18.31
C PRO A 354 -10.14 22.34 18.81
N LEU A 355 -11.19 22.84 18.14
CA LEU A 355 -11.83 24.11 18.44
C LEU A 355 -13.00 23.97 19.42
N THR A 356 -13.33 22.77 19.88
CA THR A 356 -14.47 22.50 20.76
C THR A 356 -14.11 21.58 21.90
N LEU A 357 -14.73 21.80 23.07
CA LEU A 357 -14.64 20.93 24.24
C LEU A 357 -15.79 19.91 24.33
N GLN A 358 -16.77 19.99 23.41
CA GLN A 358 -17.85 19.01 23.35
C GLN A 358 -17.31 17.70 22.78
N LYS A 359 -17.26 16.63 23.60
CA LYS A 359 -16.62 15.34 23.30
C LYS A 359 -17.02 14.77 21.94
N SER A 360 -18.31 14.70 21.62
CA SER A 360 -18.80 14.15 20.35
C SER A 360 -18.33 14.95 19.13
N ARG A 361 -18.25 16.28 19.25
CA ARG A 361 -17.76 17.16 18.18
C ARG A 361 -16.23 17.16 18.07
N ALA A 362 -15.53 17.14 19.20
CA ALA A 362 -14.07 17.08 19.26
C ALA A 362 -13.52 15.83 18.56
N HIS A 363 -14.19 14.70 18.74
CA HIS A 363 -13.78 13.41 18.17
C HIS A 363 -14.36 13.12 16.77
N ALA A 364 -15.19 14.01 16.22
CA ALA A 364 -15.74 13.86 14.88
C ALA A 364 -14.61 13.82 13.82
N GLY A 365 -14.55 12.75 13.01
CA GLY A 365 -13.51 12.56 11.98
C GLY A 365 -12.12 12.24 12.53
N MET A 366 -11.99 11.85 13.80
CA MET A 366 -10.71 11.51 14.39
C MET A 366 -10.16 10.19 13.82
N ILE A 367 -8.89 10.21 13.42
CA ILE A 367 -8.13 9.05 12.97
C ILE A 367 -7.50 8.38 14.19
N ARG A 368 -7.97 7.20 14.55
CA ARG A 368 -7.42 6.50 15.74
C ARG A 368 -5.99 6.01 15.56
N ILE A 369 -5.64 5.59 14.35
CA ILE A 369 -4.33 5.01 13.99
C ILE A 369 -3.76 5.78 12.79
N PRO A 370 -3.21 6.98 13.01
CA PRO A 370 -2.90 7.93 11.95
C PRO A 370 -1.74 7.51 11.05
N GLY A 371 -0.91 6.55 11.46
CA GLY A 371 0.23 6.08 10.68
C GLY A 371 -0.08 5.03 9.62
N ASN A 372 -1.32 4.53 9.52
CA ASN A 372 -1.74 3.70 8.40
C ASN A 372 -1.53 4.43 7.08
N LEU A 373 -1.03 3.75 6.02
CA LEU A 373 -0.73 4.42 4.75
C LEU A 373 -1.95 5.11 4.13
N ALA A 374 -3.14 4.56 4.31
CA ALA A 374 -4.38 5.17 3.83
C ALA A 374 -4.66 6.56 4.47
N ASP A 375 -4.20 6.78 5.69
CA ASP A 375 -4.39 8.00 6.46
C ASP A 375 -3.13 8.87 6.54
N ALA A 376 -1.97 8.33 6.15
CA ALA A 376 -0.68 8.96 6.35
C ALA A 376 -0.57 10.33 5.67
N ALA A 377 -1.18 10.54 4.51
CA ALA A 377 -1.18 11.83 3.83
C ALA A 377 -1.89 12.94 4.62
N ARG A 378 -2.86 12.59 5.46
CA ARG A 378 -3.63 13.52 6.30
C ARG A 378 -3.07 13.68 7.71
N SER A 379 -2.05 12.91 8.04
CA SER A 379 -1.44 12.85 9.38
C SER A 379 0.08 13.04 9.28
N CYS A 380 0.85 11.97 9.26
CA CYS A 380 2.32 12.02 9.19
C CYS A 380 2.84 12.77 7.95
N GLY A 381 2.15 12.67 6.82
CA GLY A 381 2.55 13.17 5.50
C GLY A 381 2.03 14.55 5.13
N THR A 382 1.59 15.37 6.09
CA THR A 382 1.24 16.75 5.80
C THR A 382 2.46 17.56 5.36
N SER A 383 2.25 18.67 4.64
CA SER A 383 3.33 19.50 4.10
C SER A 383 4.30 20.04 5.17
N ALA A 384 3.82 20.18 6.40
CA ALA A 384 4.63 20.65 7.52
C ALA A 384 5.47 19.54 8.21
N CYS A 385 5.25 18.26 7.86
CA CYS A 385 5.83 17.12 8.57
C CYS A 385 6.68 16.23 7.63
N HIS A 386 6.13 15.12 7.14
CA HIS A 386 6.86 14.08 6.39
C HIS A 386 6.34 13.87 4.96
N ALA A 387 5.89 14.95 4.29
CA ALA A 387 5.27 14.91 2.97
C ALA A 387 6.10 14.17 1.92
N GLU A 388 7.43 14.31 1.96
CA GLU A 388 8.35 13.72 0.99
C GLU A 388 8.51 12.19 1.19
N ILE A 389 8.24 11.69 2.39
CA ILE A 389 8.45 10.28 2.74
C ILE A 389 7.28 9.41 2.24
N ILE A 390 6.04 9.92 2.29
CA ILE A 390 4.86 9.13 1.92
C ILE A 390 4.94 8.58 0.49
N PRO A 391 5.25 9.38 -0.55
CA PRO A 391 5.37 8.85 -1.92
C PRO A 391 6.49 7.82 -2.07
N ARG A 392 7.54 7.90 -1.26
CA ARG A 392 8.64 6.92 -1.25
C ARG A 392 8.14 5.58 -0.70
N VAL A 393 7.50 5.60 0.46
CA VAL A 393 6.94 4.40 1.10
C VAL A 393 5.88 3.74 0.22
N ASP A 394 4.98 4.50 -0.40
CA ASP A 394 3.95 3.99 -1.29
C ASP A 394 4.50 3.26 -2.52
N ARG A 395 5.69 3.64 -2.96
CA ARG A 395 6.37 3.05 -4.11
C ARG A 395 7.37 1.97 -3.74
N SER A 396 7.68 1.82 -2.45
CA SER A 396 8.64 0.83 -1.97
C SER A 396 8.21 -0.60 -2.26
N VAL A 397 9.17 -1.51 -2.38
CA VAL A 397 8.88 -2.94 -2.57
C VAL A 397 8.13 -3.56 -1.40
N MET A 398 8.28 -3.01 -0.19
CA MET A 398 7.52 -3.47 0.99
C MET A 398 6.04 -3.08 0.95
N THR A 399 5.69 -2.03 0.22
CA THR A 399 4.29 -1.63 0.01
C THR A 399 3.72 -2.29 -1.24
N THR A 400 4.48 -2.37 -2.32
CA THR A 400 3.99 -2.87 -3.61
C THR A 400 3.99 -4.41 -3.71
N MET A 401 4.97 -5.08 -3.10
CA MET A 401 5.27 -6.52 -3.29
C MET A 401 5.38 -6.93 -4.77
N ALA A 402 5.79 -6.00 -5.63
CA ALA A 402 5.72 -6.16 -7.09
C ALA A 402 6.37 -7.44 -7.59
N GLY A 403 7.57 -7.78 -7.07
CA GLY A 403 8.29 -8.98 -7.48
C GLY A 403 7.58 -10.28 -7.06
N VAL A 404 6.92 -10.29 -5.91
CA VAL A 404 6.14 -11.45 -5.45
C VAL A 404 4.93 -11.65 -6.35
N VAL A 405 4.17 -10.58 -6.61
CA VAL A 405 2.98 -10.64 -7.49
C VAL A 405 3.35 -11.06 -8.92
N ALA A 406 4.42 -10.49 -9.48
CA ALA A 406 4.84 -10.81 -10.85
C ALA A 406 5.28 -12.28 -10.99
N VAL A 407 6.02 -12.80 -10.01
CA VAL A 407 6.52 -14.19 -10.04
C VAL A 407 5.39 -15.18 -9.83
N ASP A 408 4.45 -14.91 -8.93
CA ASP A 408 3.33 -15.79 -8.66
C ASP A 408 2.38 -15.88 -9.87
N ARG A 409 2.01 -14.75 -10.46
CA ARG A 409 1.22 -14.73 -11.70
C ARG A 409 1.90 -15.49 -12.84
N HIS A 410 3.23 -15.40 -12.95
CA HIS A 410 3.96 -16.20 -13.92
C HIS A 410 3.96 -17.69 -13.59
N ALA A 411 4.08 -18.05 -12.32
CA ALA A 411 4.02 -19.43 -11.86
C ALA A 411 2.66 -20.08 -12.14
N PHE A 412 1.59 -19.30 -11.99
CA PHE A 412 0.23 -19.72 -12.30
C PHE A 412 -0.10 -19.70 -13.81
N GLY A 413 0.83 -19.27 -14.66
CA GLY A 413 0.63 -19.19 -16.10
C GLY A 413 -0.18 -17.96 -16.55
N GLU A 414 -0.41 -16.98 -15.67
CA GLU A 414 -1.19 -15.77 -15.93
C GLU A 414 -0.32 -14.64 -16.51
N ALA A 415 0.99 -14.76 -16.45
CA ALA A 415 1.93 -13.83 -17.04
C ALA A 415 3.01 -14.59 -17.84
N PRO A 416 3.45 -14.09 -19.02
CA PRO A 416 4.40 -14.77 -19.89
C PRO A 416 5.82 -14.84 -19.30
N ALA A 417 6.17 -13.93 -18.42
CA ALA A 417 7.50 -13.86 -17.81
C ALA A 417 7.46 -13.32 -16.37
N PRO A 418 8.40 -13.70 -15.50
CA PRO A 418 8.47 -13.22 -14.12
C PRO A 418 9.07 -11.81 -14.04
N GLY A 419 8.42 -10.80 -14.55
CA GLY A 419 8.93 -9.42 -14.55
C GLY A 419 8.22 -8.50 -15.53
N GLY A 420 7.16 -8.96 -16.12
CA GLY A 420 6.29 -8.14 -16.97
C GLY A 420 5.50 -7.11 -16.16
N GLY A 421 5.97 -5.86 -16.11
CA GLY A 421 5.32 -4.77 -15.39
C GLY A 421 5.68 -4.71 -13.91
N ILE A 422 5.10 -3.73 -13.22
CA ILE A 422 5.27 -3.52 -11.77
C ILE A 422 3.88 -3.60 -11.12
N PRO A 423 3.34 -4.81 -10.92
CA PRO A 423 2.05 -4.99 -10.28
C PRO A 423 2.14 -4.59 -8.80
N LYS A 424 1.00 -4.20 -8.23
CA LYS A 424 0.91 -3.86 -6.80
C LYS A 424 -0.03 -4.82 -6.09
N VAL A 425 0.36 -5.27 -4.91
CA VAL A 425 -0.47 -6.15 -4.06
C VAL A 425 -1.85 -5.55 -3.76
N ALA A 426 -1.94 -4.23 -3.58
CA ALA A 426 -3.20 -3.53 -3.36
C ALA A 426 -4.16 -3.56 -4.57
N ALA A 427 -3.67 -3.95 -5.75
CA ALA A 427 -4.45 -4.03 -6.99
C ALA A 427 -4.70 -5.48 -7.44
N LEU A 428 -4.58 -6.45 -6.53
CA LEU A 428 -4.87 -7.86 -6.81
C LEU A 428 -6.36 -8.04 -7.16
N GLY A 429 -6.61 -8.75 -8.24
CA GLY A 429 -7.94 -9.18 -8.67
C GLY A 429 -8.39 -10.48 -8.00
N HIS A 430 -9.06 -11.35 -8.77
CA HIS A 430 -9.58 -12.63 -8.31
C HIS A 430 -9.20 -13.80 -9.24
N SER A 431 -8.13 -13.66 -10.01
CA SER A 431 -7.55 -14.79 -10.72
C SER A 431 -7.01 -15.85 -9.74
N PRO A 432 -6.71 -17.07 -10.16
CA PRO A 432 -6.11 -18.07 -9.29
C PRO A 432 -4.82 -17.59 -8.58
N ALA A 433 -3.90 -16.94 -9.29
CA ALA A 433 -2.70 -16.36 -8.68
C ALA A 433 -3.05 -15.22 -7.71
N ASP A 434 -3.94 -14.32 -8.10
CA ASP A 434 -4.33 -13.21 -7.26
C ASP A 434 -5.04 -13.66 -5.98
N THR A 435 -5.89 -14.71 -6.04
CA THR A 435 -6.53 -15.28 -4.85
C THR A 435 -5.53 -16.01 -3.96
N HIS A 436 -4.56 -16.73 -4.53
CA HIS A 436 -3.44 -17.31 -3.79
C HIS A 436 -2.66 -16.24 -3.02
N LEU A 437 -2.28 -15.16 -3.70
CA LEU A 437 -1.59 -14.04 -3.08
C LEU A 437 -2.41 -13.35 -1.99
N ARG A 438 -3.72 -13.14 -2.21
CA ARG A 438 -4.63 -12.51 -1.24
C ARG A 438 -4.73 -13.31 0.05
N GLN A 439 -4.70 -14.62 -0.04
CA GLN A 439 -4.84 -15.52 1.11
C GLN A 439 -3.51 -15.76 1.85
N LEU A 440 -2.41 -15.99 1.13
CA LEU A 440 -1.16 -16.47 1.73
C LEU A 440 -0.06 -15.40 1.84
N CYS A 441 -0.09 -14.35 1.01
CA CYS A 441 1.04 -13.43 0.91
C CYS A 441 0.69 -11.99 1.30
N ALA A 442 -0.50 -11.50 0.96
CA ALA A 442 -0.84 -10.09 1.03
C ALA A 442 -0.88 -9.50 2.45
N GLY A 443 -0.96 -10.33 3.49
CA GLY A 443 -0.94 -9.85 4.88
C GLY A 443 0.33 -9.13 5.31
N CYS A 444 1.46 -9.37 4.61
CA CYS A 444 2.78 -8.89 5.01
C CYS A 444 3.24 -7.60 4.30
N HIS A 445 2.36 -6.81 3.66
CA HIS A 445 2.78 -5.55 3.05
C HIS A 445 2.47 -4.34 3.94
N LEU A 446 3.23 -3.26 3.80
CA LEU A 446 3.06 -2.06 4.63
C LEU A 446 1.69 -1.39 4.46
N GLY A 447 1.02 -1.60 3.33
CA GLY A 447 -0.33 -1.10 3.07
C GLY A 447 -1.43 -1.77 3.88
N THR A 448 -1.17 -2.92 4.50
CA THR A 448 -2.14 -3.56 5.43
C THR A 448 -2.35 -2.64 6.63
N PRO A 449 -3.59 -2.19 6.92
CA PRO A 449 -3.82 -1.29 8.03
C PRO A 449 -3.69 -2.02 9.36
N LYS A 450 -3.16 -1.32 10.36
CA LYS A 450 -3.28 -1.70 11.76
C LYS A 450 -4.69 -1.33 12.24
N GLU A 451 -5.45 -2.29 12.72
CA GLU A 451 -6.84 -2.09 13.14
C GLU A 451 -6.99 -1.97 14.66
N HIS A 452 -6.13 -2.64 15.40
CA HIS A 452 -6.19 -2.69 16.85
C HIS A 452 -5.07 -1.87 17.50
N LEU A 453 -5.41 -1.23 18.61
CA LEU A 453 -4.43 -0.55 19.46
C LEU A 453 -3.64 -1.60 20.24
N GLY A 454 -2.38 -1.30 20.53
CA GLY A 454 -1.50 -2.18 21.28
C GLY A 454 -0.27 -2.60 20.47
N THR A 455 0.53 -3.49 21.06
CA THR A 455 1.67 -4.11 20.40
C THR A 455 1.21 -4.93 19.21
N ASP A 456 2.05 -5.04 18.20
CA ASP A 456 1.75 -5.87 17.04
C ASP A 456 1.69 -7.34 17.46
N THR A 457 0.61 -8.01 17.10
CA THR A 457 0.42 -9.44 17.24
C THR A 457 0.43 -10.09 15.85
N GLY A 458 0.52 -11.43 15.80
CA GLY A 458 0.47 -12.18 14.54
C GLY A 458 -0.71 -11.81 13.64
N ASP A 459 -1.79 -11.29 14.22
CA ASP A 459 -3.04 -10.99 13.53
C ASP A 459 -3.13 -9.56 12.97
N THR A 460 -2.16 -8.69 13.26
CA THR A 460 -2.17 -7.29 12.81
C THR A 460 -0.85 -6.88 12.16
N PRO A 461 -0.43 -7.57 11.07
CA PRO A 461 0.75 -7.16 10.31
C PRO A 461 0.47 -5.87 9.54
N GLY A 462 1.45 -4.99 9.46
CA GLY A 462 1.32 -3.75 8.71
C GLY A 462 1.16 -2.52 9.62
N GLY A 463 0.36 -1.54 9.19
CA GLY A 463 0.18 -0.28 9.90
C GLY A 463 1.04 0.86 9.33
N GLY A 464 1.55 0.72 8.13
CA GLY A 464 2.31 1.75 7.44
C GLY A 464 3.52 2.22 8.23
N CYS A 465 3.58 3.53 8.56
CA CYS A 465 4.68 4.11 9.35
C CYS A 465 4.77 3.49 10.75
N LEU A 466 3.65 3.08 11.32
CA LEU A 466 3.57 2.55 12.69
C LEU A 466 4.18 1.16 12.80
N ALA A 467 4.22 0.36 11.73
CA ALA A 467 4.83 -0.97 11.73
C ALA A 467 6.28 -0.91 12.24
N CYS A 468 7.01 0.15 11.90
CA CYS A 468 8.39 0.34 12.30
C CYS A 468 8.54 1.31 13.49
N HIS A 469 7.86 2.46 13.46
CA HIS A 469 8.15 3.59 14.33
C HIS A 469 7.35 3.62 15.65
N LEU A 470 6.27 2.84 15.80
CA LEU A 470 5.46 2.83 17.01
C LEU A 470 6.04 1.89 18.07
N VAL A 471 6.27 2.42 19.27
CA VAL A 471 6.82 1.66 20.39
C VAL A 471 5.93 1.80 21.62
N TYR A 472 5.40 0.70 22.10
CA TYR A 472 4.65 0.63 23.35
C TYR A 472 5.60 0.39 24.51
N SER A 473 5.83 1.40 25.35
CA SER A 473 6.50 1.19 26.65
C SER A 473 5.62 0.36 27.58
N PRO A 474 6.18 -0.29 28.62
CA PRO A 474 5.36 -1.00 29.63
C PRO A 474 4.28 -0.11 30.25
N ALA A 475 4.57 1.17 30.45
CA ALA A 475 3.61 2.13 30.96
C ALA A 475 2.46 2.39 29.97
N ALA A 476 2.76 2.52 28.65
CA ALA A 476 1.75 2.70 27.61
C ALA A 476 0.88 1.44 27.44
N GLN A 477 1.47 0.25 27.51
CA GLN A 477 0.73 -1.02 27.49
C GLN A 477 -0.24 -1.12 28.69
N LYS A 478 0.23 -0.82 29.90
CA LYS A 478 -0.60 -0.80 31.09
C LYS A 478 -1.74 0.21 31.01
N ALA A 479 -1.47 1.41 30.50
CA ALA A 479 -2.45 2.46 30.31
C ALA A 479 -3.53 2.02 29.30
N LEU A 480 -3.12 1.43 28.17
CA LEU A 480 -4.03 0.89 27.16
C LEU A 480 -4.90 -0.25 27.73
N ALA A 481 -4.31 -1.22 28.40
CA ALA A 481 -5.06 -2.32 29.02
C ALA A 481 -6.07 -1.83 30.08
N THR A 482 -5.74 -0.74 30.77
CA THR A 482 -6.66 -0.11 31.73
C THR A 482 -7.81 0.58 31.00
N ASP A 483 -7.53 1.35 29.93
CA ASP A 483 -8.56 1.98 29.10
C ASP A 483 -9.52 0.94 28.48
N GLN A 484 -8.99 -0.15 27.94
CA GLN A 484 -9.78 -1.22 27.34
C GLN A 484 -10.75 -1.85 28.37
N ARG A 485 -10.26 -2.12 29.59
CA ARG A 485 -11.12 -2.62 30.69
C ARG A 485 -12.16 -1.61 31.13
N GLN A 486 -11.81 -0.34 31.19
CA GLN A 486 -12.76 0.72 31.59
C GLN A 486 -13.83 0.96 30.54
N ARG A 487 -13.49 0.81 29.25
CA ARG A 487 -14.47 0.91 28.14
C ARG A 487 -15.54 -0.17 28.21
N SER A 488 -15.18 -1.40 28.60
CA SER A 488 -16.16 -2.48 28.77
C SER A 488 -17.17 -2.21 29.91
N THR A 489 -16.80 -1.34 30.86
CA THR A 489 -17.66 -0.93 31.99
C THR A 489 -18.31 0.44 31.79
N GLY A 490 -18.15 1.09 30.65
CA GLY A 490 -18.73 2.42 30.35
C GLY A 490 -18.07 3.61 31.08
N ARG A 491 -16.93 3.40 31.77
CA ARG A 491 -16.20 4.40 32.56
C ARG A 491 -14.86 4.84 31.94
N ALA A 492 -14.75 4.81 30.64
CA ALA A 492 -13.47 5.07 29.96
C ALA A 492 -12.98 6.51 30.13
N GLU A 493 -11.81 6.66 30.76
CA GLU A 493 -10.95 7.83 30.63
C GLU A 493 -9.89 7.56 29.55
N ALA A 494 -9.49 8.61 28.81
CA ALA A 494 -8.45 8.45 27.80
C ALA A 494 -7.11 8.03 28.45
N PRO A 495 -6.36 7.13 27.82
CA PRO A 495 -5.02 6.79 28.31
C PRO A 495 -4.14 8.03 28.43
N LYS A 496 -3.45 8.22 29.55
CA LYS A 496 -2.55 9.35 29.78
C LYS A 496 -1.12 9.07 29.30
N VAL A 497 -0.84 7.86 28.86
CA VAL A 497 0.48 7.48 28.33
C VAL A 497 0.30 7.03 26.88
N HIS A 498 0.80 7.84 25.96
CA HIS A 498 0.81 7.55 24.53
C HIS A 498 1.99 6.61 24.18
N PRO A 499 1.87 5.67 23.23
CA PRO A 499 3.02 4.98 22.70
C PRO A 499 3.99 5.96 22.02
N ALA A 500 5.28 5.69 22.11
CA ALA A 500 6.31 6.55 21.53
C ALA A 500 6.42 6.35 20.01
N LEU A 501 6.85 7.40 19.32
CA LEU A 501 7.36 7.33 17.96
C LEU A 501 8.89 7.41 18.05
N SER A 502 9.60 6.39 17.54
CA SER A 502 11.03 6.22 17.74
C SER A 502 11.76 5.93 16.44
N LEU A 503 13.01 6.38 16.38
CA LEU A 503 14.01 5.94 15.39
C LEU A 503 14.83 4.75 15.90
N ASP A 504 14.71 4.38 17.17
CA ASP A 504 15.35 3.20 17.74
C ASP A 504 14.55 1.96 17.36
N LEU A 505 14.76 1.53 16.12
CA LEU A 505 14.10 0.37 15.56
C LEU A 505 14.78 -0.88 16.07
N ASP A 506 13.96 -1.77 16.64
CA ASP A 506 14.42 -3.09 17.08
C ASP A 506 14.08 -4.13 16.02
N ASP A 507 14.88 -5.19 15.96
CA ASP A 507 14.73 -6.24 14.96
C ASP A 507 13.37 -6.95 15.04
N GLY A 508 12.70 -6.93 16.21
CA GLY A 508 11.34 -7.42 16.38
C GLY A 508 10.33 -6.77 15.43
N LYS A 509 10.56 -5.50 15.06
CA LYS A 509 9.72 -4.79 14.07
C LYS A 509 9.85 -5.38 12.65
N CYS A 510 11.03 -5.86 12.31
CA CYS A 510 11.28 -6.52 11.03
C CYS A 510 10.81 -7.98 11.07
N PHE A 511 11.01 -8.63 12.23
CA PHE A 511 10.74 -10.03 12.48
C PHE A 511 9.31 -10.41 12.12
N PHE A 512 8.36 -9.57 12.40
CA PHE A 512 6.95 -9.80 12.18
C PHE A 512 6.61 -10.27 10.73
N CYS A 513 7.07 -9.53 9.70
CA CYS A 513 6.87 -9.89 8.30
C CYS A 513 7.99 -10.78 7.74
N HIS A 514 9.19 -10.69 8.30
CA HIS A 514 10.37 -11.39 7.79
C HIS A 514 10.69 -12.72 8.50
N SER A 515 9.83 -13.19 9.41
CA SER A 515 10.02 -14.46 10.16
C SER A 515 9.29 -15.66 9.58
N ARG A 516 8.42 -15.49 8.58
CA ARG A 516 7.65 -16.63 8.06
C ARG A 516 8.51 -17.53 7.15
N SER A 517 8.26 -18.85 7.23
CA SER A 517 8.86 -19.87 6.34
C SER A 517 10.39 -19.75 6.22
N GLY A 518 11.07 -19.65 7.35
CA GLY A 518 12.52 -19.58 7.40
C GLY A 518 13.14 -18.35 6.74
N ARG A 519 12.43 -17.23 6.77
CA ARG A 519 12.87 -16.00 6.14
C ARG A 519 13.96 -15.27 6.95
N ILE A 520 14.45 -14.21 6.35
CA ILE A 520 15.69 -13.50 6.67
C ILE A 520 15.92 -13.24 8.16
N SER A 521 14.92 -12.83 8.95
CA SER A 521 15.11 -12.52 10.37
C SER A 521 15.43 -13.75 11.21
N LEU A 522 14.75 -14.87 10.96
CA LEU A 522 15.05 -16.14 11.64
C LEU A 522 16.45 -16.61 11.28
N ALA A 523 16.80 -16.59 10.00
CA ALA A 523 18.11 -17.02 9.55
C ALA A 523 19.22 -16.12 10.12
N TYR A 524 19.01 -14.81 10.20
CA TYR A 524 19.97 -13.86 10.80
C TYR A 524 20.25 -14.17 12.27
N GLU A 525 19.21 -14.47 13.04
CA GLU A 525 19.33 -14.90 14.44
C GLU A 525 19.82 -16.37 14.58
N GLY A 526 19.93 -17.12 13.51
CA GLY A 526 20.36 -18.52 13.51
C GLY A 526 19.25 -19.51 13.88
N TRP A 527 18.00 -19.18 13.57
CA TRP A 527 16.87 -20.06 13.80
C TRP A 527 16.31 -20.61 12.49
N MET A 528 15.97 -21.90 12.50
CA MET A 528 15.27 -22.57 11.41
C MET A 528 13.96 -23.17 11.91
N GLU A 529 12.88 -22.98 11.19
CA GLU A 529 11.58 -23.56 11.50
C GLU A 529 11.60 -25.07 11.29
N LEU A 530 11.11 -25.82 12.27
CA LEU A 530 10.94 -27.26 12.18
C LEU A 530 9.61 -27.61 11.52
N GLN A 531 9.65 -28.48 10.52
CA GLN A 531 8.47 -28.97 9.84
C GLN A 531 7.63 -29.88 10.74
N ASP A 532 8.30 -30.82 11.44
CA ASP A 532 7.68 -31.77 12.36
C ASP A 532 8.29 -31.60 13.77
N PRO A 533 7.85 -30.59 14.52
CA PRO A 533 8.36 -30.36 15.85
C PRO A 533 7.88 -31.46 16.81
N PRO A 534 8.68 -31.80 17.83
CA PRO A 534 8.24 -32.67 18.89
C PRO A 534 6.97 -32.15 19.59
N ASP A 535 6.03 -33.04 19.89
CA ASP A 535 4.76 -32.66 20.54
C ASP A 535 4.96 -31.96 21.90
N SER A 536 6.04 -32.28 22.61
CA SER A 536 6.40 -31.64 23.87
C SER A 536 6.74 -30.16 23.77
N LEU A 537 6.99 -29.65 22.56
CA LEU A 537 7.29 -28.25 22.30
C LEU A 537 6.08 -27.46 21.75
N ARG A 538 4.99 -28.15 21.41
CA ARG A 538 3.75 -27.49 20.98
C ARG A 538 3.02 -26.89 22.18
N GLY A 539 2.39 -25.72 21.97
CA GLY A 539 1.64 -25.02 23.02
C GLY A 539 2.50 -24.32 24.07
N THR A 540 3.81 -24.25 23.88
CA THR A 540 4.75 -23.56 24.81
C THR A 540 5.13 -22.17 24.26
N ALA A 541 4.12 -21.34 23.98
CA ALA A 541 4.32 -20.04 23.33
C ALA A 541 5.42 -19.17 24.01
N ASP A 542 6.24 -18.53 23.18
CA ASP A 542 7.33 -17.62 23.56
C ASP A 542 8.44 -18.20 24.48
N GLN A 543 8.60 -19.51 24.50
CA GLN A 543 9.70 -20.13 25.23
C GLN A 543 10.98 -20.25 24.39
N ILE A 544 12.10 -19.93 25.00
CA ILE A 544 13.43 -20.16 24.43
C ILE A 544 14.18 -21.15 25.37
N SER A 545 14.43 -22.33 24.84
CA SER A 545 15.34 -23.28 25.47
C SER A 545 16.54 -23.42 24.57
N GLY A 546 17.79 -23.29 25.03
CA GLY A 546 19.02 -23.20 24.25
C GLY A 546 19.05 -23.75 22.82
N ARG A 547 18.36 -24.85 22.54
CA ARG A 547 18.24 -25.46 21.23
C ARG A 547 16.98 -25.10 20.46
N TYR A 548 15.87 -24.85 21.16
CA TYR A 548 14.55 -24.58 20.53
C TYR A 548 13.97 -23.26 20.99
N ARG A 549 13.16 -22.67 20.12
CA ARG A 549 12.33 -21.48 20.38
C ARG A 549 10.93 -21.75 19.82
N THR A 550 9.90 -21.51 20.62
CA THR A 550 8.51 -21.55 20.17
C THR A 550 8.00 -20.13 20.02
N LEU A 551 7.36 -19.80 18.93
CA LEU A 551 6.76 -18.49 18.68
C LEU A 551 5.31 -18.46 19.17
N ALA A 552 4.73 -17.27 19.27
CA ALA A 552 3.34 -17.04 19.69
C ALA A 552 2.31 -17.72 18.77
N ASP A 553 2.67 -18.02 17.53
CA ASP A 553 1.86 -18.72 16.53
C ASP A 553 2.15 -20.23 16.49
N ASP A 554 2.70 -20.79 17.59
CA ASP A 554 3.06 -22.22 17.77
C ASP A 554 4.12 -22.79 16.82
N ARG A 555 4.77 -21.95 16.00
CA ARG A 555 5.92 -22.42 15.20
C ARG A 555 7.11 -22.70 16.09
N VAL A 556 7.68 -23.87 15.93
CA VAL A 556 8.87 -24.30 16.67
C VAL A 556 10.12 -24.15 15.81
N LEU A 557 11.13 -23.52 16.36
CA LEU A 557 12.39 -23.22 15.70
C LEU A 557 13.53 -23.97 16.37
N GLU A 558 14.50 -24.44 15.57
CA GLU A 558 15.75 -25.03 16.04
C GLU A 558 16.92 -24.08 15.82
N ARG A 559 17.86 -24.06 16.78
CA ARG A 559 19.08 -23.27 16.70
C ARG A 559 20.06 -23.84 15.70
N ILE A 560 20.43 -23.06 14.71
CA ILE A 560 21.49 -23.35 13.73
C ILE A 560 22.66 -22.37 13.99
N THR A 561 23.36 -21.95 12.96
CA THR A 561 24.41 -20.94 13.07
C THR A 561 23.85 -19.57 12.74
N PRO A 562 23.96 -18.56 13.64
CA PRO A 562 23.57 -17.18 13.36
C PRO A 562 24.54 -16.49 12.40
N ASP A 563 24.14 -15.34 11.88
CA ASP A 563 25.00 -14.46 11.10
C ASP A 563 26.08 -13.82 12.02
N ILE A 564 27.30 -13.71 11.52
CA ILE A 564 28.42 -13.12 12.27
C ILE A 564 28.14 -11.67 12.71
N HIS A 565 27.38 -10.92 11.92
CA HIS A 565 27.02 -9.55 12.24
C HIS A 565 26.02 -9.48 13.41
N GLN A 566 25.10 -10.46 13.46
CA GLN A 566 24.19 -10.64 14.59
C GLN A 566 24.98 -11.01 15.86
N GLU A 567 25.96 -11.91 15.77
CA GLU A 567 26.83 -12.24 16.91
C GLU A 567 27.64 -11.04 17.42
N LYS A 568 27.95 -10.08 16.54
CA LYS A 568 28.55 -8.79 16.91
C LYS A 568 27.51 -7.77 17.42
N GLY A 569 26.27 -8.17 17.53
CA GLY A 569 25.16 -7.37 18.01
C GLY A 569 24.67 -6.31 17.06
N MET A 570 24.93 -6.43 15.76
CA MET A 570 24.36 -5.55 14.74
C MET A 570 22.88 -5.88 14.54
N ALA A 571 22.07 -4.84 14.45
CA ALA A 571 20.65 -4.92 14.13
C ALA A 571 20.44 -4.80 12.60
N CYS A 572 19.25 -5.20 12.13
CA CYS A 572 18.87 -5.08 10.72
C CYS A 572 19.12 -3.67 10.17
N VAL A 573 18.72 -2.66 10.94
CA VAL A 573 18.87 -1.24 10.59
C VAL A 573 20.32 -0.75 10.59
N ASP A 574 21.28 -1.47 11.19
CA ASP A 574 22.68 -1.08 11.12
C ASP A 574 23.25 -1.21 9.71
N CYS A 575 22.71 -2.15 8.94
CA CYS A 575 23.02 -2.34 7.52
C CYS A 575 22.00 -1.61 6.64
N HIS A 576 20.69 -1.85 6.84
CA HIS A 576 19.66 -1.28 5.98
C HIS A 576 19.48 0.22 6.22
N THR A 577 19.60 0.99 5.13
CA THR A 577 19.46 2.45 5.15
C THR A 577 18.00 2.87 5.15
N ALA A 578 17.73 4.12 5.50
CA ALA A 578 16.39 4.71 5.43
C ALA A 578 15.82 4.65 4.01
N THR A 579 16.66 4.89 2.99
CA THR A 579 16.30 4.83 1.58
C THR A 579 15.91 3.41 1.16
N GLU A 580 16.64 2.40 1.63
CA GLU A 580 16.31 1.00 1.33
C GLU A 580 15.02 0.53 1.97
N VAL A 581 14.74 0.98 3.21
CA VAL A 581 13.56 0.56 3.98
C VAL A 581 12.32 1.35 3.56
N MET A 582 12.42 2.67 3.45
CA MET A 582 11.28 3.54 3.13
C MET A 582 11.10 3.79 1.63
N GLY A 583 12.01 3.26 0.78
CA GLY A 583 12.01 3.52 -0.66
C GLY A 583 12.77 4.78 -1.05
N ASP A 584 13.18 4.82 -2.30
CA ASP A 584 13.93 5.94 -2.93
C ASP A 584 13.02 6.86 -3.78
N GLY A 585 11.72 6.59 -3.78
CA GLY A 585 10.73 7.32 -4.59
C GLY A 585 10.48 6.72 -5.97
N THR A 586 11.27 5.71 -6.36
CA THR A 586 11.08 4.94 -7.59
C THR A 586 10.31 3.65 -7.29
N THR A 587 9.48 3.21 -8.19
CA THR A 587 8.83 1.90 -8.07
C THR A 587 9.71 0.84 -8.72
N HIS A 588 10.11 -0.15 -7.94
CA HIS A 588 10.99 -1.23 -8.36
C HIS A 588 10.24 -2.54 -8.57
N ALA A 589 10.67 -3.32 -9.57
CA ALA A 589 10.12 -4.65 -9.80
C ALA A 589 10.62 -5.65 -8.74
N PHE A 590 11.89 -5.53 -8.33
CA PHE A 590 12.53 -6.48 -7.44
C PHE A 590 13.33 -5.81 -6.33
N LYS A 591 13.45 -6.49 -5.18
CA LYS A 591 14.16 -6.02 -3.99
C LYS A 591 15.60 -5.54 -4.25
N ARG A 592 16.33 -6.16 -5.17
CA ARG A 592 17.74 -5.81 -5.48
C ARG A 592 17.92 -4.43 -6.10
N GLU A 593 16.86 -3.88 -6.66
CA GLU A 593 16.88 -2.55 -7.26
C GLU A 593 16.75 -1.46 -6.16
N GLN A 594 16.06 -1.77 -5.07
CA GLN A 594 15.89 -0.88 -3.93
C GLN A 594 16.94 -1.11 -2.84
N VAL A 595 17.32 -2.38 -2.53
CA VAL A 595 18.38 -2.70 -1.57
C VAL A 595 19.73 -2.57 -2.24
N ARG A 596 20.54 -1.62 -1.77
CA ARG A 596 21.74 -1.15 -2.48
C ARG A 596 23.04 -1.41 -1.75
N LEU A 597 22.96 -1.55 -0.41
CA LEU A 597 24.15 -1.79 0.42
C LEU A 597 24.75 -3.17 0.10
N ALA A 598 26.06 -3.19 -0.11
CA ALA A 598 26.82 -4.39 -0.44
C ALA A 598 27.97 -4.60 0.57
N CYS A 599 28.50 -5.83 0.63
CA CYS A 599 29.57 -6.18 1.55
C CYS A 599 30.79 -5.27 1.43
N GLN A 600 31.15 -4.89 0.19
CA GLN A 600 32.30 -4.03 -0.10
C GLN A 600 32.12 -2.57 0.34
N ASP A 601 30.91 -2.12 0.65
CA ASP A 601 30.69 -0.79 1.22
C ASP A 601 31.25 -0.68 2.65
N CYS A 602 31.41 -1.81 3.33
CA CYS A 602 31.99 -1.89 4.67
C CYS A 602 33.34 -2.64 4.68
N HIS A 603 33.53 -3.62 3.80
CA HIS A 603 34.71 -4.47 3.74
C HIS A 603 35.57 -4.09 2.54
N SER A 604 36.51 -3.15 2.73
CA SER A 604 37.39 -2.65 1.69
C SER A 604 38.24 -3.76 1.07
N ARG A 605 38.56 -3.62 -0.22
CA ARG A 605 39.53 -4.49 -0.92
C ARG A 605 40.93 -4.28 -0.37
N PRO A 606 41.82 -5.28 -0.45
CA PRO A 606 43.19 -5.14 0.01
C PRO A 606 43.88 -3.94 -0.65
N GLY A 607 44.49 -3.07 0.16
CA GLY A 607 45.18 -1.88 -0.35
C GLY A 607 44.31 -0.75 -0.89
N GLN A 608 42.99 -0.88 -0.85
CA GLN A 608 42.04 0.16 -1.29
C GLN A 608 41.26 0.68 -0.08
N PRO A 609 41.43 1.95 0.34
CA PRO A 609 40.65 2.53 1.40
C PRO A 609 39.20 2.72 0.97
N LEU A 610 38.26 2.65 1.94
CA LEU A 610 36.85 2.96 1.67
C LEU A 610 36.71 4.43 1.25
N PRO A 611 35.90 4.71 0.20
CA PRO A 611 35.57 6.08 -0.19
C PRO A 611 34.90 6.84 0.94
N SER A 612 35.13 8.15 1.05
CA SER A 612 34.53 8.95 2.11
C SER A 612 33.90 10.24 1.61
N LEU A 613 32.94 10.73 2.40
CA LEU A 613 32.27 12.01 2.24
C LEU A 613 32.44 12.83 3.52
N PRO A 614 32.74 14.15 3.43
CA PRO A 614 32.74 15.03 4.60
C PRO A 614 31.30 15.37 5.04
N LEU A 615 31.10 15.71 6.30
CA LEU A 615 29.81 16.09 6.88
C LEU A 615 29.06 17.14 6.03
N LYS A 616 29.78 18.12 5.49
CA LYS A 616 29.19 19.17 4.62
C LYS A 616 28.62 18.66 3.30
N ALA A 617 29.05 17.50 2.83
CA ALA A 617 28.59 16.89 1.58
C ALA A 617 27.39 15.94 1.75
N LEU A 618 26.93 15.73 2.99
CA LEU A 618 25.74 14.92 3.23
C LEU A 618 24.49 15.61 2.69
N ASP A 619 23.54 14.83 2.23
CA ASP A 619 22.21 15.28 1.87
C ASP A 619 21.42 15.78 3.11
N PRO A 620 20.35 16.56 2.94
CA PRO A 620 19.58 17.12 4.05
C PRO A 620 18.96 16.07 4.97
N GLU A 621 18.49 14.93 4.42
CA GLU A 621 17.90 13.84 5.21
C GLU A 621 18.94 13.17 6.10
N SER A 622 20.11 12.85 5.54
CA SER A 622 21.23 12.28 6.28
C SER A 622 21.70 13.20 7.42
N ARG A 623 21.79 14.51 7.18
CA ARG A 623 22.12 15.50 8.24
C ARG A 623 21.05 15.55 9.33
N ARG A 624 19.76 15.51 8.96
CA ARG A 624 18.64 15.49 9.92
C ARG A 624 18.70 14.23 10.80
N LEU A 625 18.97 13.06 10.19
CA LEU A 625 19.12 11.80 10.93
C LEU A 625 20.24 11.87 11.97
N LEU A 626 21.38 12.48 11.64
CA LEU A 626 22.49 12.65 12.58
C LEU A 626 22.10 13.49 13.80
N VAL A 627 21.38 14.61 13.57
CA VAL A 627 20.89 15.48 14.66
C VAL A 627 19.89 14.74 15.55
N LEU A 628 18.97 13.98 14.94
CA LEU A 628 17.93 13.26 15.68
C LEU A 628 18.49 12.09 16.50
N ARG A 629 19.54 11.43 16.02
CA ARG A 629 20.16 10.31 16.74
C ARG A 629 21.09 10.75 17.87
N ALA A 630 21.77 11.87 17.72
CA ALA A 630 22.64 12.45 18.73
C ALA A 630 23.55 11.42 19.44
N TRP A 631 24.31 10.63 18.66
CA TRP A 631 25.12 9.54 19.21
C TRP A 631 26.15 10.00 20.22
N PRO A 632 26.47 9.17 21.25
CA PRO A 632 27.56 9.43 22.15
C PRO A 632 28.90 9.58 21.38
N GLY A 633 29.74 10.54 21.78
CA GLY A 633 31.02 10.81 21.14
C GLY A 633 30.98 11.82 20.00
N GLY A 634 29.88 12.54 19.85
CA GLY A 634 29.71 13.65 18.90
C GLY A 634 29.44 13.22 17.47
N THR A 635 29.16 14.20 16.61
CA THR A 635 28.86 13.98 15.20
C THR A 635 30.17 13.73 14.42
N PRO A 636 30.25 12.57 13.70
CA PRO A 636 31.42 12.30 12.87
C PRO A 636 31.62 13.36 11.78
N GLN A 637 32.88 13.65 11.43
CA GLN A 637 33.22 14.61 10.37
C GLN A 637 33.36 13.99 8.99
N ARG A 638 33.53 12.66 8.92
CA ARG A 638 33.70 11.90 7.68
C ARG A 638 32.83 10.66 7.73
N PHE A 639 32.18 10.36 6.61
CA PHE A 639 31.26 9.23 6.45
C PHE A 639 31.72 8.34 5.32
N ILE A 640 31.44 7.05 5.42
CA ILE A 640 31.70 6.11 4.34
C ILE A 640 30.73 6.44 3.20
N ARG A 641 31.29 6.49 1.98
CA ARG A 641 30.52 6.59 0.74
C ARG A 641 30.38 5.19 0.13
N THR A 642 29.18 4.76 -0.13
CA THR A 642 28.90 3.50 -0.79
C THR A 642 29.39 3.51 -2.25
N GLU A 643 29.53 2.34 -2.88
CA GLU A 643 29.89 2.24 -4.31
C GLU A 643 28.87 2.97 -5.21
N ARG A 644 27.62 3.07 -4.80
CA ARG A 644 26.57 3.83 -5.51
C ARG A 644 26.57 5.33 -5.22
N GLY A 645 27.48 5.80 -4.39
CA GLY A 645 27.67 7.22 -4.14
C GLY A 645 26.91 7.79 -2.95
N GLU A 646 26.09 6.99 -2.27
CA GLU A 646 25.29 7.39 -1.11
C GLU A 646 26.15 7.43 0.15
N ALA A 647 25.75 8.26 1.14
CA ALA A 647 26.39 8.29 2.43
C ALA A 647 25.86 7.18 3.34
N LEU A 648 26.74 6.37 3.90
CA LEU A 648 26.38 5.48 4.99
C LEU A 648 26.42 6.29 6.30
N VAL A 649 25.27 6.76 6.78
CA VAL A 649 25.15 7.70 7.90
C VAL A 649 25.79 7.20 9.18
N ASN A 650 25.81 5.89 9.40
CA ASN A 650 26.45 5.24 10.56
C ASN A 650 27.83 4.63 10.25
N GLY A 651 28.33 4.80 9.02
CA GLY A 651 29.70 4.42 8.64
C GLY A 651 30.63 5.62 8.73
N THR A 652 31.69 5.54 9.54
CA THR A 652 32.59 6.64 9.82
C THR A 652 34.05 6.19 9.84
N PHE A 653 34.93 7.07 10.21
CA PHE A 653 36.37 6.81 10.42
C PHE A 653 36.79 7.26 11.80
N ASP A 654 37.59 6.46 12.45
CA ASP A 654 38.22 6.84 13.71
C ASP A 654 39.13 8.04 13.48
N GLU A 655 38.99 9.09 14.27
CA GLU A 655 39.69 10.36 14.06
C GLU A 655 41.20 10.27 14.28
N THR A 656 41.63 9.35 15.12
CA THR A 656 43.06 9.20 15.49
C THR A 656 43.77 8.24 14.52
N SER A 657 43.18 7.08 14.25
CA SER A 657 43.81 6.02 13.43
C SER A 657 43.39 6.05 11.96
N GLY A 658 42.34 6.81 11.60
CA GLY A 658 41.75 6.80 10.27
C GLY A 658 41.10 5.48 9.88
N ARG A 659 40.90 4.52 10.79
CA ARG A 659 40.32 3.23 10.53
C ARG A 659 38.79 3.36 10.31
N PRO A 660 38.21 2.64 9.32
CA PRO A 660 36.77 2.66 9.11
C PRO A 660 36.05 1.96 10.27
N MET A 661 34.96 2.59 10.71
CA MET A 661 34.15 2.16 11.84
C MET A 661 32.68 2.17 11.45
N LEU A 662 31.89 1.26 12.00
CA LEU A 662 30.45 1.29 11.96
C LEU A 662 29.90 1.67 13.33
N ILE A 663 28.96 2.62 13.36
CA ILE A 663 28.23 2.99 14.57
C ILE A 663 26.93 2.19 14.61
N ARG A 664 26.72 1.43 15.67
CA ARG A 664 25.43 0.75 15.88
C ARG A 664 24.35 1.78 16.14
N LYS A 665 23.32 1.81 15.29
CA LYS A 665 22.31 2.89 15.28
C LYS A 665 21.53 2.98 16.59
N LYS A 666 21.31 1.87 17.27
CA LYS A 666 20.57 1.83 18.55
C LYS A 666 21.43 2.22 19.77
N THR A 667 22.66 1.80 19.82
CA THR A 667 23.51 1.93 21.03
C THR A 667 24.59 3.00 20.91
N GLY A 668 24.91 3.46 19.71
CA GLY A 668 26.06 4.34 19.45
C GLY A 668 27.43 3.63 19.57
N GLN A 669 27.45 2.33 19.85
CA GLN A 669 28.71 1.57 19.94
C GLN A 669 29.41 1.55 18.58
N ARG A 670 30.72 1.80 18.58
CA ARG A 670 31.55 1.78 17.38
C ARG A 670 32.21 0.43 17.19
N LEU A 671 32.03 -0.17 16.03
CA LEU A 671 32.61 -1.44 15.62
C LEU A 671 33.66 -1.20 14.53
N PRO A 672 34.85 -1.77 14.63
CA PRO A 672 35.88 -1.66 13.58
C PRO A 672 35.44 -2.49 12.36
N LEU A 673 35.55 -1.89 11.18
CA LEU A 673 35.32 -2.58 9.91
C LEU A 673 36.63 -3.28 9.45
N LEU A 674 36.46 -4.52 8.98
CA LEU A 674 37.63 -5.35 8.57
C LEU A 674 37.76 -5.29 7.05
N SER A 675 38.99 -5.16 6.56
CA SER A 675 39.29 -5.29 5.13
C SER A 675 39.27 -6.76 4.69
N GLN A 676 39.02 -6.99 3.44
CA GLN A 676 39.14 -8.31 2.79
C GLN A 676 40.60 -8.75 2.80
N ILE A 677 40.83 -10.06 2.82
CA ILE A 677 42.18 -10.65 2.62
C ILE A 677 42.47 -10.80 1.12
N SER A 678 43.75 -10.97 0.76
CA SER A 678 44.20 -11.12 -0.63
C SER A 678 43.49 -12.24 -1.40
N ASP A 679 43.19 -13.34 -0.73
CA ASP A 679 42.56 -14.52 -1.36
C ASP A 679 41.14 -14.25 -1.83
N CYS A 680 40.42 -13.23 -1.27
CA CYS A 680 39.11 -12.81 -1.75
C CYS A 680 39.11 -12.25 -3.18
N SER A 681 40.27 -11.76 -3.65
CA SER A 681 40.45 -11.20 -4.98
C SER A 681 41.26 -12.09 -5.92
N ALA A 682 41.44 -13.37 -5.58
CA ALA A 682 42.20 -14.32 -6.41
C ALA A 682 41.55 -14.46 -7.80
N PRO A 683 42.34 -14.46 -8.91
CA PRO A 683 41.81 -14.46 -10.28
C PRO A 683 40.84 -15.58 -10.59
N ALA A 684 41.04 -16.78 -10.06
CA ALA A 684 40.16 -17.94 -10.27
C ALA A 684 38.75 -17.70 -9.69
N HIS A 685 38.62 -16.86 -8.66
CA HIS A 685 37.38 -16.57 -7.95
C HIS A 685 36.89 -15.13 -8.10
N ALA A 686 37.47 -14.36 -8.99
CA ALA A 686 37.14 -12.93 -9.20
C ALA A 686 35.64 -12.67 -9.50
N ARG A 687 34.93 -13.69 -9.97
CA ARG A 687 33.49 -13.61 -10.27
C ARG A 687 32.60 -14.14 -9.15
N LEU A 688 33.13 -14.58 -8.01
CA LEU A 688 32.33 -15.03 -6.89
C LEU A 688 31.83 -13.83 -6.10
N ALA A 689 30.52 -13.76 -5.85
CA ALA A 689 29.99 -12.87 -4.83
C ALA A 689 30.42 -13.33 -3.43
N CYS A 690 30.57 -12.38 -2.50
CA CYS A 690 30.94 -12.70 -1.11
C CYS A 690 30.05 -13.78 -0.48
N GLY A 691 28.74 -13.71 -0.72
CA GLY A 691 27.77 -14.70 -0.25
C GLY A 691 28.05 -16.12 -0.76
N ALA A 692 28.59 -16.29 -1.96
CA ALA A 692 28.92 -17.63 -2.47
C ALA A 692 29.98 -18.35 -1.62
N CYS A 693 30.88 -17.58 -0.99
CA CYS A 693 31.93 -18.10 -0.08
C CYS A 693 31.52 -18.08 1.38
N HIS A 694 30.77 -17.06 1.84
CA HIS A 694 30.54 -16.78 3.26
C HIS A 694 29.14 -17.17 3.77
N THR A 695 28.22 -17.59 2.94
CA THR A 695 26.90 -18.09 3.39
C THR A 695 27.06 -19.50 3.97
N ALA A 696 26.72 -19.67 5.24
CA ALA A 696 26.76 -20.96 5.92
C ALA A 696 25.63 -21.88 5.44
N TRP A 697 24.40 -21.38 5.46
CA TRP A 697 23.20 -22.12 5.09
C TRP A 697 22.13 -21.19 4.55
N THR A 698 21.15 -21.76 3.87
CA THR A 698 19.94 -21.07 3.39
C THR A 698 18.73 -21.94 3.68
N PRO A 699 17.59 -21.36 4.04
CA PRO A 699 16.33 -22.08 4.04
C PRO A 699 16.05 -22.66 2.65
N SER A 700 15.80 -23.93 2.59
CA SER A 700 15.57 -24.68 1.35
C SER A 700 14.25 -25.43 1.45
N CYS A 701 13.31 -25.09 0.60
CA CYS A 701 12.00 -25.73 0.51
C CYS A 701 11.86 -26.38 -0.87
N ALA A 702 11.67 -27.68 -0.93
CA ALA A 702 11.50 -28.42 -2.16
C ALA A 702 10.25 -29.32 -2.09
N SER A 703 9.71 -29.65 -3.25
CA SER A 703 8.53 -30.55 -3.38
C SER A 703 7.28 -29.98 -2.66
N CYS A 704 7.04 -28.71 -2.83
CA CYS A 704 5.80 -28.10 -2.38
C CYS A 704 4.62 -28.59 -3.24
N HIS A 705 3.48 -28.82 -2.62
CA HIS A 705 2.21 -29.08 -3.29
C HIS A 705 1.25 -27.96 -2.92
N THR A 706 0.78 -27.24 -3.93
CA THR A 706 -0.15 -26.11 -3.78
C THR A 706 -1.46 -26.49 -4.47
N SER A 707 -2.55 -26.53 -3.71
CA SER A 707 -3.88 -26.91 -4.19
C SER A 707 -4.96 -25.99 -3.64
N PHE A 708 -6.08 -25.90 -4.35
CA PHE A 708 -7.24 -25.12 -3.92
C PHE A 708 -8.30 -26.03 -3.30
N ASP A 709 -8.49 -25.93 -1.99
CA ASP A 709 -9.56 -26.63 -1.27
C ASP A 709 -10.84 -25.77 -1.25
N ARG A 710 -11.87 -26.27 -1.94
CA ARG A 710 -13.18 -25.58 -2.01
C ARG A 710 -14.01 -25.69 -0.74
N THR A 711 -13.67 -26.60 0.16
CA THR A 711 -14.42 -26.88 1.39
C THR A 711 -13.88 -26.12 2.59
N ALA A 712 -12.64 -25.68 2.50
CA ALA A 712 -12.00 -24.90 3.55
C ALA A 712 -12.36 -23.41 3.44
N GLU A 713 -12.18 -22.69 4.54
CA GLU A 713 -12.26 -21.24 4.61
C GLU A 713 -10.87 -20.64 4.75
N SER A 714 -10.67 -19.44 4.23
CA SER A 714 -9.42 -18.70 4.35
C SER A 714 -9.68 -17.21 4.50
N TYR A 715 -8.72 -16.49 5.08
CA TYR A 715 -8.80 -15.04 5.24
C TYR A 715 -8.24 -14.31 4.01
N ASP A 716 -9.05 -13.45 3.42
CA ASP A 716 -8.64 -12.56 2.32
C ASP A 716 -8.07 -11.26 2.90
N TRP A 717 -6.75 -11.09 2.87
CA TRP A 717 -6.04 -9.95 3.46
C TRP A 717 -6.34 -8.62 2.77
N ILE A 718 -6.78 -8.62 1.51
CA ILE A 718 -7.14 -7.38 0.79
C ILE A 718 -8.59 -6.99 1.08
N ALA A 719 -9.52 -7.95 1.05
CA ALA A 719 -10.90 -7.73 1.40
C ALA A 719 -11.15 -7.69 2.92
N ARG A 720 -10.18 -8.16 3.72
CA ARG A 720 -10.19 -8.24 5.19
C ARG A 720 -11.43 -8.97 5.73
N LYS A 721 -11.68 -10.15 5.19
CA LYS A 721 -12.79 -11.00 5.56
C LYS A 721 -12.49 -12.45 5.24
N ASP A 722 -13.19 -13.35 5.93
CA ASP A 722 -13.18 -14.75 5.60
C ASP A 722 -13.90 -15.00 4.26
N VAL A 723 -13.36 -15.91 3.49
CA VAL A 723 -13.87 -16.30 2.18
C VAL A 723 -13.90 -17.82 2.06
N ALA A 724 -14.89 -18.34 1.35
CA ALA A 724 -14.97 -19.75 1.05
C ALA A 724 -13.90 -20.16 0.02
N GLY A 725 -13.29 -21.30 0.25
CA GLY A 725 -12.17 -21.82 -0.52
C GLY A 725 -10.81 -21.32 -0.02
N ALA A 726 -9.86 -22.20 0.14
CA ALA A 726 -8.52 -21.92 0.62
C ALA A 726 -7.44 -22.48 -0.29
N TRP A 727 -6.41 -21.69 -0.55
CA TRP A 727 -5.15 -22.21 -1.10
C TRP A 727 -4.36 -22.85 0.04
N VAL A 728 -3.99 -24.11 -0.16
CA VAL A 728 -3.23 -24.91 0.81
C VAL A 728 -1.88 -25.25 0.23
N GLU A 729 -0.81 -24.94 0.96
CA GLU A 729 0.55 -25.30 0.62
C GLU A 729 1.07 -26.35 1.60
N THR A 730 1.53 -27.50 1.07
CA THR A 730 2.23 -28.51 1.84
C THR A 730 3.64 -28.68 1.31
N SER A 731 4.63 -28.76 2.17
CA SER A 731 6.04 -28.92 1.80
C SER A 731 6.54 -30.28 2.29
N GLN A 732 7.27 -31.01 1.43
CA GLN A 732 7.85 -32.29 1.80
C GLN A 732 9.23 -32.16 2.49
N ALA A 733 9.97 -31.12 2.18
CA ALA A 733 11.29 -30.88 2.74
C ALA A 733 11.55 -29.39 2.92
N PHE A 734 11.61 -28.96 4.19
CA PHE A 734 12.00 -27.63 4.57
C PHE A 734 13.16 -27.70 5.56
N GLU A 735 14.35 -27.31 5.13
CA GLU A 735 15.60 -27.59 5.87
C GLU A 735 16.62 -26.45 5.69
N ALA A 736 17.52 -26.29 6.67
CA ALA A 736 18.73 -25.49 6.54
C ALA A 736 19.78 -26.24 5.72
N ARG A 737 20.18 -25.67 4.57
CA ARG A 737 21.17 -26.32 3.67
C ARG A 737 22.21 -25.32 3.17
N PRO A 738 23.44 -25.74 2.87
CA PRO A 738 24.35 -24.93 2.10
C PRO A 738 23.69 -24.43 0.79
N PRO A 739 23.91 -23.20 0.36
CA PRO A 739 23.28 -22.68 -0.86
C PRO A 739 23.77 -23.40 -2.12
N THR A 740 22.87 -23.58 -3.06
CA THR A 740 23.18 -23.87 -4.45
C THR A 740 23.83 -22.63 -5.09
N LEU A 741 24.79 -22.85 -6.01
CA LEU A 741 25.46 -21.76 -6.73
C LEU A 741 24.98 -21.69 -8.18
N GLY A 742 24.98 -20.51 -8.75
CA GLY A 742 24.60 -20.26 -10.13
C GLY A 742 25.09 -18.91 -10.60
N ILE A 743 24.72 -18.54 -11.80
CA ILE A 743 25.18 -17.33 -12.48
C ILE A 743 24.07 -16.28 -12.48
N GLN A 744 24.41 -15.09 -12.06
CA GLN A 744 23.61 -13.89 -12.30
C GLN A 744 24.29 -13.06 -13.39
N ALA A 745 23.55 -12.68 -14.41
CA ALA A 745 24.03 -11.74 -15.42
C ALA A 745 24.36 -10.38 -14.77
N GLY A 746 25.42 -9.74 -15.21
CA GLY A 746 25.71 -8.36 -14.87
C GLY A 746 24.72 -7.41 -15.54
N GLU A 747 24.74 -6.14 -15.12
CA GLU A 747 24.06 -5.07 -15.86
C GLU A 747 24.63 -4.99 -17.29
N PRO A 748 23.93 -4.36 -18.26
CA PRO A 748 24.45 -4.24 -19.62
C PRO A 748 25.88 -3.69 -19.65
N GLY A 749 26.82 -4.52 -20.16
CA GLY A 749 28.26 -4.23 -20.13
C GLY A 749 28.99 -4.67 -18.86
N GLY A 750 28.29 -5.16 -17.84
CA GLY A 750 28.88 -5.67 -16.60
C GLY A 750 29.23 -7.17 -16.65
N GLN A 751 30.13 -7.59 -15.79
CA GLN A 751 30.55 -8.99 -15.68
C GLN A 751 29.51 -9.82 -14.87
N SER A 752 29.15 -11.01 -15.38
CA SER A 752 28.29 -11.92 -14.63
C SER A 752 29.01 -12.48 -13.39
N THR A 753 28.24 -12.70 -12.33
CA THR A 753 28.75 -13.15 -11.04
C THR A 753 28.15 -14.50 -10.61
N VAL A 754 28.92 -15.26 -9.82
CA VAL A 754 28.40 -16.47 -9.14
C VAL A 754 27.73 -16.04 -7.84
N GLN A 755 26.47 -16.43 -7.68
CA GLN A 755 25.62 -16.07 -6.55
C GLN A 755 25.06 -17.30 -5.86
N THR A 756 24.43 -17.09 -4.71
CA THR A 756 23.72 -18.09 -3.93
C THR A 756 22.25 -18.21 -4.36
N PHE A 757 21.76 -19.45 -4.44
CA PHE A 757 20.39 -19.77 -4.82
C PHE A 757 19.81 -20.83 -3.88
N ALA A 758 18.46 -20.83 -3.81
CA ALA A 758 17.67 -21.85 -3.14
C ALA A 758 16.47 -22.22 -4.02
N PRO A 759 15.83 -23.38 -3.78
CA PRO A 759 14.54 -23.68 -4.39
C PRO A 759 13.56 -22.51 -4.12
N GLY A 760 13.03 -21.93 -5.18
CA GLY A 760 12.07 -20.82 -5.10
C GLY A 760 10.64 -21.27 -5.37
N MET A 761 10.47 -22.05 -6.45
CA MET A 761 9.21 -22.68 -6.82
C MET A 761 9.52 -24.07 -7.38
N VAL A 762 9.76 -25.05 -6.51
CA VAL A 762 9.85 -26.47 -6.84
C VAL A 762 8.55 -27.10 -6.34
N MET A 763 7.52 -27.03 -7.18
CA MET A 763 6.17 -27.24 -6.73
C MET A 763 5.28 -27.93 -7.76
N THR A 764 4.34 -28.71 -7.26
CA THR A 764 3.16 -29.18 -7.97
C THR A 764 2.01 -28.19 -7.70
N LEU A 765 1.34 -27.75 -8.74
CA LEU A 765 0.26 -26.77 -8.64
C LEU A 765 -1.03 -27.35 -9.20
N ASP A 766 -2.02 -27.52 -8.32
CA ASP A 766 -3.38 -27.96 -8.65
C ASP A 766 -4.34 -26.76 -8.67
N ARG A 767 -4.84 -26.46 -9.85
CA ARG A 767 -5.80 -25.38 -10.06
C ARG A 767 -7.15 -25.96 -10.45
N PRO A 768 -8.26 -25.42 -9.95
CA PRO A 768 -9.60 -25.88 -10.34
C PRO A 768 -9.83 -25.85 -11.85
N GLY A 769 -10.15 -26.99 -12.46
CA GLY A 769 -10.48 -27.08 -13.88
C GLY A 769 -9.30 -27.01 -14.85
N VAL A 770 -8.07 -27.08 -14.36
CA VAL A 770 -6.84 -27.07 -15.16
C VAL A 770 -6.00 -28.29 -14.78
N PRO A 771 -5.33 -28.98 -15.73
CA PRO A 771 -4.43 -30.06 -15.39
C PRO A 771 -3.35 -29.63 -14.40
N THR A 772 -3.02 -30.53 -13.48
CA THR A 772 -1.92 -30.35 -12.53
C THR A 772 -0.62 -30.05 -13.27
N THR A 773 0.07 -29.03 -12.83
CA THR A 773 1.34 -28.60 -13.40
C THR A 773 2.48 -28.75 -12.39
N PHE A 774 3.65 -29.15 -12.87
CA PHE A 774 4.87 -29.14 -12.07
C PHE A 774 5.84 -28.11 -12.62
N GLN A 775 6.54 -27.41 -11.73
CA GLN A 775 7.59 -26.46 -12.10
C GLN A 775 8.74 -26.52 -11.13
N ARG A 776 9.95 -26.25 -11.64
CA ARG A 776 11.19 -26.27 -10.88
C ARG A 776 11.96 -25.01 -11.18
N ARG A 777 11.87 -24.04 -10.28
CA ARG A 777 12.53 -22.73 -10.41
C ARG A 777 13.28 -22.38 -9.15
N TYR A 778 14.50 -21.94 -9.33
CA TYR A 778 15.34 -21.46 -8.24
C TYR A 778 15.26 -19.95 -8.15
N ALA A 779 15.41 -19.46 -6.93
CA ALA A 779 15.45 -18.04 -6.62
C ALA A 779 16.82 -17.66 -6.06
N ARG A 780 17.30 -16.47 -6.37
CA ARG A 780 18.46 -15.92 -5.69
C ARG A 780 18.15 -15.77 -4.20
N SER A 781 19.05 -16.28 -3.37
CA SER A 781 18.93 -16.30 -1.92
C SER A 781 19.99 -15.42 -1.29
N GLU A 782 19.57 -14.56 -0.37
CA GLU A 782 20.43 -13.74 0.50
C GLU A 782 19.99 -14.01 1.94
N PRO A 783 20.39 -15.16 2.52
CA PRO A 783 19.77 -15.69 3.72
C PRO A 783 20.21 -15.00 5.01
N HIS A 784 21.22 -14.12 4.97
CA HIS A 784 21.79 -13.48 6.17
C HIS A 784 22.31 -14.50 7.18
N THR A 785 23.15 -15.42 6.71
CA THR A 785 23.82 -16.44 7.50
C THR A 785 25.33 -16.41 7.26
N THR A 786 25.85 -15.20 7.26
CA THR A 786 27.26 -14.91 6.94
C THR A 786 28.18 -15.45 8.02
N THR A 787 29.24 -16.15 7.62
CA THR A 787 30.29 -16.63 8.53
C THR A 787 31.62 -15.93 8.26
N ARG A 788 32.44 -15.81 9.31
CA ARG A 788 33.79 -15.23 9.19
C ARG A 788 34.70 -16.08 8.29
N ARG A 789 34.59 -17.40 8.37
CA ARG A 789 35.36 -18.32 7.56
C ARG A 789 34.64 -18.60 6.26
N SER A 790 35.40 -18.58 5.16
CA SER A 790 34.88 -19.03 3.86
C SER A 790 34.60 -20.52 3.85
N ARG A 791 33.71 -20.93 2.98
CA ARG A 791 33.46 -22.37 2.73
C ARG A 791 34.76 -23.03 2.20
N PRO A 792 35.07 -24.27 2.59
CA PRO A 792 36.20 -24.99 2.07
C PRO A 792 36.02 -25.36 0.57
N CYS A 793 37.10 -25.52 -0.14
CA CYS A 793 37.10 -25.80 -1.60
C CYS A 793 36.14 -26.95 -1.98
N ALA A 794 36.18 -28.04 -1.20
CA ALA A 794 35.35 -29.22 -1.45
C ALA A 794 33.85 -28.96 -1.32
N SER A 795 33.41 -27.98 -0.51
CA SER A 795 32.00 -27.65 -0.33
C SER A 795 31.37 -26.89 -1.52
N CYS A 796 32.19 -26.59 -2.53
CA CYS A 796 31.73 -26.04 -3.81
C CYS A 796 32.11 -26.97 -4.98
N HIS A 797 33.34 -27.45 -5.02
CA HIS A 797 33.85 -28.24 -6.15
C HIS A 797 33.50 -29.71 -6.11
N ASN A 798 33.20 -30.28 -4.92
CA ASN A 798 32.83 -31.66 -4.70
C ASN A 798 31.47 -31.82 -4.05
N ASP A 799 30.66 -30.75 -4.07
CA ASP A 799 29.33 -30.73 -3.47
C ASP A 799 28.25 -30.67 -4.55
N SER A 800 27.45 -31.72 -4.60
CA SER A 800 26.41 -31.87 -5.61
C SER A 800 25.32 -30.78 -5.50
N GLN A 801 25.03 -30.34 -4.27
CA GLN A 801 24.05 -29.30 -4.03
C GLN A 801 24.58 -27.94 -4.48
N ALA A 802 25.84 -27.64 -4.21
CA ALA A 802 26.45 -26.39 -4.70
C ALA A 802 26.42 -26.30 -6.23
N LEU A 803 26.55 -27.42 -6.93
CA LEU A 803 26.49 -27.52 -8.39
C LEU A 803 25.07 -27.56 -8.96
N GLY A 804 24.04 -27.67 -8.10
CA GLY A 804 22.64 -27.67 -8.55
C GLY A 804 22.11 -29.10 -8.87
N TYR A 805 22.81 -30.17 -8.53
CA TYR A 805 22.34 -31.54 -8.77
C TYR A 805 21.41 -32.05 -7.69
N GLY A 806 21.19 -31.27 -6.61
CA GLY A 806 20.50 -31.70 -5.39
C GLY A 806 21.42 -32.52 -4.46
N ARG A 807 20.84 -33.03 -3.38
CA ARG A 807 21.56 -33.85 -2.40
C ARG A 807 22.05 -35.15 -3.02
N GLY A 808 23.25 -35.53 -2.69
CA GLY A 808 23.82 -36.80 -3.16
C GLY A 808 25.33 -36.88 -3.03
N GLN A 809 25.89 -37.91 -3.57
CA GLN A 809 27.33 -38.15 -3.56
C GLN A 809 27.91 -37.98 -4.96
N LEU A 810 28.86 -37.07 -5.08
CA LEU A 810 29.75 -37.02 -6.24
C LEU A 810 30.94 -37.95 -5.99
N ARG A 811 31.15 -38.93 -6.88
CA ARG A 811 32.25 -39.88 -6.80
C ARG A 811 33.15 -39.73 -8.01
N PHE A 812 34.44 -39.55 -7.78
CA PHE A 812 35.46 -39.54 -8.81
C PHE A 812 36.18 -40.88 -8.80
N ALA A 813 36.02 -41.65 -9.85
CA ALA A 813 36.71 -42.93 -10.02
C ALA A 813 37.82 -42.79 -11.07
N ALA A 814 39.05 -43.07 -10.68
CA ALA A 814 40.18 -43.11 -11.57
C ALA A 814 40.42 -44.50 -12.11
N THR A 815 40.31 -44.71 -13.43
CA THR A 815 40.58 -45.97 -14.11
C THR A 815 41.68 -45.79 -15.14
N GLY A 816 42.83 -46.48 -14.95
CA GLY A 816 43.97 -46.30 -15.83
C GLY A 816 44.55 -44.87 -15.82
N ARG A 817 44.52 -44.18 -16.97
CA ARG A 817 45.02 -42.81 -17.12
C ARG A 817 43.92 -41.75 -16.95
N ASP A 818 42.64 -42.16 -16.89
CA ASP A 818 41.47 -41.29 -16.94
C ASP A 818 40.69 -41.39 -15.65
N GLY A 819 39.86 -40.35 -15.40
CA GLY A 819 38.92 -40.33 -14.30
C GLY A 819 37.52 -40.04 -14.80
N ARG A 820 36.51 -40.50 -14.08
CA ARG A 820 35.12 -40.26 -14.40
C ARG A 820 34.33 -39.85 -13.14
N TRP A 821 33.56 -38.82 -13.28
CA TRP A 821 32.58 -38.41 -12.26
C TRP A 821 31.28 -39.18 -12.42
N THR A 822 30.72 -39.59 -11.29
CA THR A 822 29.36 -40.12 -11.18
C THR A 822 28.61 -39.38 -10.07
N PHE A 823 27.33 -39.27 -10.20
CA PHE A 823 26.43 -38.67 -9.21
C PHE A 823 25.40 -39.71 -8.77
N ILE A 824 25.24 -39.84 -7.45
CA ILE A 824 24.26 -40.73 -6.81
C ILE A 824 23.35 -39.83 -6.01
N PRO A 825 22.09 -39.58 -6.45
CA PRO A 825 21.16 -38.73 -5.74
C PRO A 825 20.72 -39.36 -4.41
N ALA A 826 20.49 -38.51 -3.39
CA ALA A 826 19.96 -38.90 -2.09
C ALA A 826 18.43 -38.90 -2.05
N LEU A 827 17.79 -38.11 -2.92
CA LEU A 827 16.34 -38.03 -3.00
C LEU A 827 15.78 -38.70 -4.26
N PRO A 828 14.55 -39.25 -4.18
CA PRO A 828 13.87 -39.83 -5.33
C PRO A 828 13.62 -38.75 -6.41
N PRO A 829 13.38 -39.17 -7.65
CA PRO A 829 13.04 -38.25 -8.73
C PRO A 829 11.67 -37.63 -8.51
N GLY A 830 11.56 -36.33 -8.81
CA GLY A 830 10.30 -35.61 -8.93
C GLY A 830 9.58 -35.92 -10.24
N PRO A 831 8.46 -35.23 -10.51
CA PRO A 831 7.66 -35.42 -11.72
C PRO A 831 8.41 -35.20 -13.04
N ASP A 832 9.48 -34.43 -13.05
CA ASP A 832 10.34 -34.16 -14.21
C ASP A 832 11.55 -35.10 -14.32
N GLY A 833 11.62 -36.14 -13.50
CA GLY A 833 12.68 -37.15 -13.49
C GLY A 833 13.99 -36.71 -12.83
N LEU A 834 14.12 -35.49 -12.35
CA LEU A 834 15.26 -35.03 -11.58
C LEU A 834 15.06 -35.25 -10.07
N PRO A 835 16.14 -35.42 -9.28
CA PRO A 835 16.02 -35.44 -7.83
C PRO A 835 15.17 -34.28 -7.31
N ALA A 836 14.36 -34.52 -6.27
CA ALA A 836 13.36 -33.59 -5.80
C ALA A 836 13.91 -32.17 -5.50
N ASP A 837 15.15 -32.08 -5.04
CA ASP A 837 15.86 -30.84 -4.71
C ASP A 837 16.94 -30.42 -5.73
N ALA A 838 16.98 -31.04 -6.92
CA ALA A 838 17.93 -30.64 -7.96
C ALA A 838 17.46 -29.40 -8.71
N TRP A 839 18.38 -28.62 -9.20
CA TRP A 839 18.12 -27.53 -10.16
C TRP A 839 18.27 -27.99 -11.60
N ILE A 840 19.31 -28.77 -11.86
CA ILE A 840 19.69 -29.27 -13.17
C ILE A 840 20.11 -30.76 -13.11
N PRO A 841 20.07 -31.48 -14.24
CA PRO A 841 20.63 -32.83 -14.31
C PRO A 841 22.16 -32.82 -14.20
N PHE A 842 22.72 -33.89 -13.74
CA PHE A 842 24.17 -34.08 -13.66
C PHE A 842 24.81 -33.96 -15.06
N LEU A 843 25.79 -33.03 -15.20
CA LEU A 843 26.43 -32.69 -16.46
C LEU A 843 25.44 -32.36 -17.60
N GLY A 844 24.32 -31.80 -17.25
CA GLY A 844 23.29 -31.43 -18.19
C GLY A 844 22.77 -29.99 -18.02
N THR A 845 21.83 -29.64 -18.86
CA THR A 845 21.11 -28.36 -18.82
C THR A 845 19.61 -28.60 -18.88
N ARG A 846 18.83 -27.56 -18.64
CA ARG A 846 17.37 -27.56 -18.84
C ARG A 846 17.01 -26.51 -19.87
N THR A 847 16.02 -26.80 -20.69
CA THR A 847 15.47 -25.90 -21.73
C THR A 847 14.29 -25.09 -21.19
N GLU A 848 13.61 -25.56 -20.14
CA GLU A 848 12.49 -24.87 -19.51
C GLU A 848 12.94 -23.72 -18.62
N PRO A 849 12.05 -22.79 -18.27
CA PRO A 849 12.36 -21.73 -17.30
C PRO A 849 12.86 -22.30 -15.97
N VAL A 850 14.10 -22.00 -15.62
CA VAL A 850 14.80 -22.60 -14.46
C VAL A 850 14.86 -21.68 -13.25
N SER A 851 14.39 -20.45 -13.38
CA SER A 851 14.50 -19.45 -12.32
C SER A 851 13.25 -18.57 -12.21
N THR A 852 13.07 -18.00 -11.02
CA THR A 852 12.08 -16.93 -10.75
C THR A 852 12.51 -15.57 -11.32
N ARG A 853 13.66 -15.49 -12.00
CA ARG A 853 14.22 -14.26 -12.63
C ARG A 853 14.80 -14.60 -13.98
N LEU A 854 14.78 -13.65 -14.91
CA LEU A 854 15.29 -13.81 -16.28
C LEU A 854 16.82 -13.69 -16.37
N ASP A 855 17.43 -12.97 -15.44
CA ASP A 855 18.85 -12.65 -15.43
C ASP A 855 19.71 -13.66 -14.66
N VAL A 856 19.13 -14.80 -14.26
CA VAL A 856 19.84 -15.85 -13.54
C VAL A 856 19.70 -17.21 -14.23
N ARG A 857 20.75 -18.00 -14.14
CA ARG A 857 20.81 -19.35 -14.69
C ARG A 857 21.70 -20.27 -13.84
N PRO A 858 21.50 -21.58 -13.92
CA PRO A 858 22.44 -22.56 -13.37
C PRO A 858 23.77 -22.53 -14.16
N PHE A 859 24.73 -23.29 -13.67
CA PHE A 859 25.98 -23.49 -14.40
C PHE A 859 25.74 -24.25 -15.72
N SER A 860 26.33 -23.76 -16.79
CA SER A 860 26.40 -24.49 -18.08
C SER A 860 27.25 -25.77 -17.93
N VAL A 861 27.08 -26.70 -18.85
CA VAL A 861 27.89 -27.97 -18.85
C VAL A 861 29.37 -27.68 -18.79
N ASP A 862 29.85 -26.68 -19.53
CA ASP A 862 31.28 -26.35 -19.53
C ASP A 862 31.74 -25.71 -18.21
N GLU A 863 30.87 -24.94 -17.54
CA GLU A 863 31.15 -24.43 -16.20
C GLU A 863 31.17 -25.57 -15.18
N GLN A 864 30.22 -26.50 -15.25
CA GLN A 864 30.17 -27.69 -14.39
C GLN A 864 31.46 -28.54 -14.56
N ARG A 865 31.88 -28.78 -15.82
CA ARG A 865 33.13 -29.52 -16.11
C ARG A 865 34.36 -28.83 -15.54
N ARG A 866 34.48 -27.52 -15.69
CA ARG A 866 35.57 -26.73 -15.10
C ARG A 866 35.61 -26.86 -13.57
N ILE A 867 34.46 -26.73 -12.91
CA ILE A 867 34.32 -26.83 -11.46
C ILE A 867 34.72 -28.23 -10.99
N LEU A 868 34.21 -29.28 -11.65
CA LEU A 868 34.50 -30.68 -11.33
C LEU A 868 35.95 -31.09 -11.69
N THR A 869 36.62 -30.39 -12.62
CA THR A 869 38.06 -30.62 -12.87
C THR A 869 38.87 -30.22 -11.64
N VAL A 870 38.59 -29.11 -11.01
CA VAL A 870 39.20 -28.72 -9.71
C VAL A 870 38.78 -29.70 -8.63
N GLY A 871 37.52 -30.14 -8.64
CA GLY A 871 37.02 -31.16 -7.72
C GLY A 871 37.79 -32.46 -7.78
N ALA A 872 38.22 -32.91 -8.97
CA ALA A 872 39.09 -34.09 -9.13
C ALA A 872 40.45 -33.86 -8.46
N CYS A 873 41.02 -32.69 -8.52
CA CYS A 873 42.27 -32.39 -7.78
C CYS A 873 42.11 -32.53 -6.26
N LEU A 874 40.94 -32.12 -5.75
CA LEU A 874 40.61 -32.16 -4.32
C LEU A 874 40.40 -33.58 -3.80
N THR A 875 40.30 -34.61 -4.65
CA THR A 875 40.26 -36.01 -4.19
C THR A 875 41.63 -36.51 -3.73
N CYS A 876 42.72 -35.82 -4.13
CA CYS A 876 44.09 -36.17 -3.80
C CYS A 876 44.84 -35.08 -3.02
N HIS A 877 44.42 -33.81 -3.18
CA HIS A 877 45.05 -32.66 -2.57
C HIS A 877 44.14 -32.03 -1.54
N ASP A 878 44.61 -31.79 -0.33
CA ASP A 878 43.91 -30.99 0.65
C ASP A 878 43.73 -29.55 0.12
N GLY A 879 42.56 -28.98 0.38
CA GLY A 879 42.23 -27.61 -0.09
C GLY A 879 43.19 -26.52 0.42
N ALA A 880 43.85 -26.73 1.54
CA ALA A 880 44.85 -25.85 2.11
C ALA A 880 46.28 -26.16 1.59
N SER A 881 46.45 -27.17 0.75
CA SER A 881 47.76 -27.53 0.17
C SER A 881 48.33 -26.42 -0.72
N HIS A 882 49.64 -26.38 -0.86
CA HIS A 882 50.34 -25.46 -1.74
C HIS A 882 49.84 -25.53 -3.19
N VAL A 883 49.53 -26.75 -3.67
CA VAL A 883 48.98 -26.99 -5.01
C VAL A 883 47.65 -26.28 -5.18
N MET A 884 46.74 -26.42 -4.23
CA MET A 884 45.41 -25.82 -4.31
C MET A 884 45.46 -24.31 -4.11
N ARG A 885 46.32 -23.77 -3.27
CA ARG A 885 46.52 -22.33 -3.15
C ARG A 885 47.07 -21.72 -4.44
N ASN A 886 48.06 -22.35 -5.07
CA ASN A 886 48.59 -21.87 -6.36
C ASN A 886 47.55 -21.93 -7.48
N SER A 887 46.61 -22.89 -7.41
CA SER A 887 45.52 -22.98 -8.41
C SER A 887 44.60 -21.78 -8.44
N LEU A 888 44.49 -21.02 -7.34
CA LEU A 888 43.73 -19.78 -7.29
C LEU A 888 44.29 -18.67 -8.20
N HIS A 889 45.60 -18.72 -8.47
CA HIS A 889 46.31 -17.72 -9.25
C HIS A 889 46.61 -18.19 -10.68
N ASP A 890 47.05 -19.44 -10.89
CA ASP A 890 47.37 -19.99 -12.18
C ASP A 890 46.95 -21.47 -12.32
N PHE A 891 45.68 -21.74 -12.49
CA PHE A 891 45.18 -23.09 -12.67
C PHE A 891 45.62 -23.70 -14.01
N LYS A 892 45.68 -22.94 -15.09
CA LYS A 892 46.07 -23.43 -16.42
C LYS A 892 47.55 -23.86 -16.44
N GLY A 893 48.44 -23.05 -15.86
CA GLY A 893 49.84 -23.38 -15.74
C GLY A 893 50.10 -24.58 -14.83
N LEU A 894 49.33 -24.70 -13.78
CA LEU A 894 49.39 -25.88 -12.90
C LEU A 894 48.98 -27.17 -13.63
N LEU A 895 47.91 -27.13 -14.44
CA LEU A 895 47.50 -28.26 -15.25
C LEU A 895 48.54 -28.61 -16.30
N ALA A 896 49.21 -27.63 -16.93
CA ALA A 896 50.26 -27.87 -17.91
C ALA A 896 51.50 -28.58 -17.30
N ARG A 897 51.80 -28.30 -16.01
CA ARG A 897 52.94 -28.85 -15.30
C ARG A 897 52.60 -30.08 -14.43
N ARG A 898 51.39 -30.66 -14.63
CA ARG A 898 50.89 -31.74 -13.79
C ARG A 898 51.77 -33.01 -13.90
N SER A 899 51.87 -33.74 -12.79
CA SER A 899 52.52 -35.03 -12.76
C SER A 899 51.81 -36.06 -13.67
N PRO A 900 52.49 -37.00 -14.32
CA PRO A 900 51.88 -38.12 -15.04
C PRO A 900 50.95 -39.00 -14.16
N ARG A 901 51.07 -38.89 -12.84
CA ARG A 901 50.19 -39.59 -11.89
C ARG A 901 48.84 -38.90 -11.71
N CYS A 902 48.72 -37.62 -12.07
CA CYS A 902 47.44 -36.91 -12.00
C CYS A 902 46.41 -37.49 -12.94
N ARG A 903 45.22 -37.80 -12.41
CA ARG A 903 44.05 -38.26 -13.17
C ARG A 903 43.07 -37.14 -13.31
N LEU A 904 42.78 -36.76 -14.54
CA LEU A 904 41.79 -35.73 -14.85
C LEU A 904 40.49 -36.38 -15.34
N PRO A 905 39.34 -35.68 -15.16
CA PRO A 905 38.10 -36.18 -15.72
C PRO A 905 38.15 -36.23 -17.25
N VAL A 906 37.58 -37.29 -17.81
CA VAL A 906 37.23 -37.37 -19.23
C VAL A 906 35.72 -37.11 -19.35
N TRP A 907 35.38 -36.20 -20.24
CA TRP A 907 33.99 -35.70 -20.40
C TRP A 907 33.27 -36.33 -21.61
#